data_dfdee3db768e5801f3ad13f9696f7c21
#
_entry.id   dfdee3db768e5801f3ad13f9696f7c21
#
_cell.length_a   1.000
_cell.length_b   1.000
_cell.length_c   1.000
_cell.angle_alpha   90.00
_cell.angle_beta   90.00
_cell.angle_gamma   90.00
#
_symmetry.space_group_name_H-M   'P 1'
#
loop_
_entity.id
_entity.type
_entity.pdbx_description
1 polymer ?
#
loop_
_entity_poly.entity_id
_entity_poly.type
_entity_poly.pdbx_seq_one_letter_code
_entity_poly.pdbx_strand_id
1 'polypeptide(L)'
;MSLLTVSNLTKSFGHRDIFTGLSFGIEKGARLGIVGPNGVGKTSLLRILSGEDDASSGTLHKSRGIRLGYLSQEADFQMSGTLWDMCESVFADIILQQDEMTRLEHQMANNDADIIERYGALQHEFERRGGYTYQTRIRQVLSGLGFDKNDYTLSLDHLSGGQRTRAFLARLLLSDPDLLLLDEPTNHLDIAAVEWLEGYLSQWEGAAIIVSHDRYFLDKAANGILEMTAAGIEEYRGNYSHYLRQRQERWERRFEVFEGEKEKLVKDLEYIKKNIAGQNTLQAKGKLKRLTRVVQAIEQVGMDAVVNSSWSQLGVETTTSPFSVDEADRHVRALHLPDIRPPQLHLHLRAEKRSGDMVIRTRDLEVGWPDKSLFFAPDIELRRTDCAALIGPNGAGKSTLLKTILGQLPPRQGEVLMGASLHIGYFAQAHEGLNPANTLIQEIQTAAPNMLTADARQYLGKFLFSGDDAYKKVEVLSGGERGRLALAKLALEDTNLLLLDEPTNHLDIPSQEILEQVLEAYAGTILLVSHDRYLVDALATQVWEIQPDESTLSVFKGSYSQMHEERERLAGLAAQNETIARQAETPRKPASSGRDSSPKEERRRQAHLQELENNIASLEAKLAEISLKLENRFVEPSEVVKLGNEYQLVQKELDKKLAEWESMQI
;
A
#
# COMPACT_ATOMS: atom_id res chain seq x y z
N MET A 1 -13.98 21.40 -9.70
CA MET A 1 -13.42 22.65 -9.10
C MET A 1 -12.23 22.24 -8.26
N SER A 2 -11.10 22.94 -8.44
CA SER A 2 -9.89 22.68 -7.65
C SER A 2 -10.11 23.11 -6.20
N LEU A 3 -9.86 22.21 -5.25
CA LEU A 3 -9.89 22.49 -3.81
C LEU A 3 -8.61 23.17 -3.35
N LEU A 4 -7.47 22.75 -3.96
CA LEU A 4 -6.16 23.25 -3.63
C LEU A 4 -5.29 23.27 -4.88
N THR A 5 -4.50 24.34 -5.07
CA THR A 5 -3.54 24.46 -6.17
C THR A 5 -2.20 24.91 -5.63
N VAL A 6 -1.16 24.16 -5.98
CA VAL A 6 0.24 24.41 -5.64
C VAL A 6 0.95 24.90 -6.91
N SER A 7 1.72 25.98 -6.82
CA SER A 7 2.47 26.54 -7.95
C SER A 7 3.88 26.92 -7.53
N ASN A 8 4.88 26.27 -8.17
CA ASN A 8 6.31 26.48 -7.98
C ASN A 8 6.76 26.45 -6.51
N LEU A 9 6.19 25.54 -5.70
CA LEU A 9 6.46 25.44 -4.29
C LEU A 9 7.88 24.91 -4.04
N THR A 10 8.64 25.62 -3.18
CA THR A 10 10.01 25.25 -2.81
C THR A 10 10.16 25.27 -1.30
N LYS A 11 10.89 24.30 -0.75
CA LYS A 11 11.26 24.24 0.66
C LYS A 11 12.75 23.96 0.81
N SER A 12 13.40 24.81 1.61
CA SER A 12 14.83 24.69 1.93
C SER A 12 15.01 24.77 3.45
N PHE A 13 15.96 24.01 3.98
CA PHE A 13 16.44 24.14 5.35
C PHE A 13 17.92 24.58 5.34
N GLY A 14 18.17 25.82 5.72
CA GLY A 14 19.50 26.43 5.65
C GLY A 14 20.02 26.45 4.20
N HIS A 15 21.09 25.71 3.92
CA HIS A 15 21.69 25.63 2.57
C HIS A 15 21.24 24.40 1.76
N ARG A 16 20.36 23.58 2.32
CA ARG A 16 19.89 22.35 1.66
C ARG A 16 18.47 22.53 1.17
N ASP A 17 18.28 22.42 -0.15
CA ASP A 17 16.99 22.33 -0.76
C ASP A 17 16.42 20.92 -0.53
N ILE A 18 15.19 20.88 -0.01
CA ILE A 18 14.46 19.63 0.20
C ILE A 18 13.71 19.26 -1.09
N PHE A 19 12.98 20.24 -1.63
CA PHE A 19 12.36 20.14 -2.94
C PHE A 19 12.20 21.53 -3.57
N THR A 20 12.15 21.58 -4.89
CA THR A 20 12.07 22.82 -5.66
C THR A 20 11.01 22.75 -6.75
N GLY A 21 10.23 23.84 -6.90
CA GLY A 21 9.36 24.05 -8.05
C GLY A 21 8.16 23.12 -8.18
N LEU A 22 7.64 22.55 -7.08
CA LEU A 22 6.50 21.63 -7.14
C LEU A 22 5.23 22.35 -7.59
N SER A 23 4.52 21.76 -8.56
CA SER A 23 3.26 22.29 -9.07
C SER A 23 2.27 21.17 -9.35
N PHE A 24 1.11 21.21 -8.69
CA PHE A 24 0.03 20.23 -8.85
C PHE A 24 -1.30 20.80 -8.35
N GLY A 25 -2.41 20.15 -8.69
CA GLY A 25 -3.74 20.55 -8.26
C GLY A 25 -4.53 19.40 -7.67
N ILE A 26 -5.44 19.70 -6.74
CA ILE A 26 -6.31 18.73 -6.10
C ILE A 26 -7.75 19.10 -6.40
N GLU A 27 -8.47 18.19 -7.05
CA GLU A 27 -9.88 18.33 -7.34
C GLU A 27 -10.75 17.62 -6.30
N LYS A 28 -12.03 17.94 -6.23
CA LYS A 28 -12.97 17.23 -5.37
C LYS A 28 -13.04 15.74 -5.77
N GLY A 29 -12.97 14.85 -4.79
CA GLY A 29 -12.96 13.41 -5.01
C GLY A 29 -11.61 12.84 -5.49
N ALA A 30 -10.56 13.67 -5.64
CA ALA A 30 -9.22 13.20 -5.95
C ALA A 30 -8.60 12.57 -4.71
N ARG A 31 -8.11 11.35 -4.84
CA ARG A 31 -7.34 10.64 -3.81
C ARG A 31 -5.94 10.39 -4.34
N LEU A 32 -5.01 11.28 -3.96
CA LEU A 32 -3.65 11.29 -4.48
C LEU A 32 -2.70 10.62 -3.48
N GLY A 33 -2.09 9.52 -3.90
CA GLY A 33 -0.98 8.90 -3.17
C GLY A 33 0.33 9.62 -3.47
N ILE A 34 1.10 10.02 -2.44
CA ILE A 34 2.45 10.56 -2.62
C ILE A 34 3.46 9.45 -2.34
N VAL A 35 4.27 9.13 -3.34
CA VAL A 35 5.34 8.13 -3.26
C VAL A 35 6.70 8.79 -3.51
N GLY A 36 7.77 8.20 -2.99
CA GLY A 36 9.13 8.68 -3.18
C GLY A 36 10.07 8.26 -2.04
N PRO A 37 11.38 8.43 -2.22
CA PRO A 37 12.39 8.05 -1.23
C PRO A 37 12.20 8.74 0.13
N ASN A 38 12.75 8.15 1.18
CA ASN A 38 12.80 8.80 2.47
C ASN A 38 13.68 10.06 2.42
N GLY A 39 13.24 11.11 3.13
CA GLY A 39 13.95 12.39 3.16
C GLY A 39 13.75 13.31 1.95
N VAL A 40 12.93 12.94 0.97
CA VAL A 40 12.59 13.81 -0.19
C VAL A 40 11.62 14.94 0.16
N GLY A 41 11.04 14.93 1.37
CA GLY A 41 10.19 16.01 1.88
C GLY A 41 8.69 15.77 1.82
N LYS A 42 8.23 14.51 1.74
CA LYS A 42 6.79 14.16 1.72
C LYS A 42 6.03 14.76 2.90
N THR A 43 6.49 14.50 4.13
CA THR A 43 5.92 15.08 5.38
C THR A 43 6.01 16.62 5.41
N SER A 44 7.14 17.20 4.95
CA SER A 44 7.28 18.67 4.86
C SER A 44 6.25 19.28 3.91
N LEU A 45 5.98 18.61 2.79
CA LEU A 45 4.94 19.03 1.87
C LEU A 45 3.56 19.01 2.56
N LEU A 46 3.20 17.93 3.25
CA LEU A 46 1.93 17.86 3.98
C LEU A 46 1.80 18.95 5.06
N ARG A 47 2.87 19.25 5.80
CA ARG A 47 2.89 20.35 6.80
C ARG A 47 2.70 21.73 6.17
N ILE A 48 3.25 21.96 4.99
CA ILE A 48 3.00 23.22 4.26
C ILE A 48 1.55 23.28 3.77
N LEU A 49 1.01 22.16 3.26
CA LEU A 49 -0.37 22.10 2.81
C LEU A 49 -1.37 22.26 3.97
N SER A 50 -1.07 21.74 5.17
CA SER A 50 -1.87 21.95 6.38
C SER A 50 -1.80 23.40 6.86
N GLY A 51 -0.68 24.06 6.68
CA GLY A 51 -0.38 25.40 7.19
C GLY A 51 0.37 25.39 8.51
N GLU A 52 0.94 24.24 8.89
CA GLU A 52 1.82 24.10 10.06
C GLU A 52 3.25 24.55 9.78
N ASP A 53 3.65 24.61 8.51
CA ASP A 53 4.97 25.06 8.07
C ASP A 53 4.84 25.98 6.85
N ASP A 54 5.80 26.88 6.68
CA ASP A 54 5.83 27.83 5.58
C ASP A 54 6.73 27.33 4.44
N ALA A 55 6.29 27.60 3.19
CA ALA A 55 7.13 27.40 2.02
C ALA A 55 8.24 28.44 1.95
N SER A 56 9.43 28.07 1.44
CA SER A 56 10.51 29.01 1.19
C SER A 56 10.19 29.93 0.00
N SER A 57 9.49 29.42 -1.02
CA SER A 57 8.97 30.20 -2.15
C SER A 57 7.83 29.43 -2.84
N GLY A 58 7.14 30.11 -3.76
CA GLY A 58 5.97 29.58 -4.44
C GLY A 58 4.65 30.04 -3.84
N THR A 59 3.53 29.54 -4.35
CA THR A 59 2.20 29.91 -3.89
C THR A 59 1.30 28.70 -3.67
N LEU A 60 0.50 28.78 -2.60
CA LEU A 60 -0.51 27.80 -2.24
C LEU A 60 -1.88 28.49 -2.25
N HIS A 61 -2.78 28.05 -3.11
CA HIS A 61 -4.14 28.53 -3.16
C HIS A 61 -5.10 27.47 -2.63
N LYS A 62 -5.85 27.83 -1.57
CA LYS A 62 -6.92 27.01 -0.98
C LYS A 62 -8.27 27.61 -1.35
N SER A 63 -9.25 26.78 -1.67
CA SER A 63 -10.62 27.26 -1.90
C SER A 63 -11.20 27.84 -0.60
N ARG A 64 -12.09 28.85 -0.72
CA ARG A 64 -12.66 29.53 0.44
C ARG A 64 -13.55 28.57 1.25
N GLY A 65 -13.33 28.52 2.57
CA GLY A 65 -14.15 27.73 3.48
C GLY A 65 -13.85 26.22 3.49
N ILE A 66 -12.76 25.78 2.86
CA ILE A 66 -12.35 24.37 2.88
C ILE A 66 -12.04 23.91 4.31
N ARG A 67 -12.64 22.81 4.72
CA ARG A 67 -12.31 22.12 5.98
C ARG A 67 -11.21 21.11 5.70
N LEU A 68 -10.03 21.36 6.25
CA LEU A 68 -8.86 20.53 6.07
C LEU A 68 -8.61 19.71 7.33
N GLY A 69 -8.42 18.41 7.15
CA GLY A 69 -8.00 17.50 8.20
C GLY A 69 -6.59 16.99 7.95
N TYR A 70 -5.71 17.06 8.93
CA TYR A 70 -4.34 16.57 8.83
C TYR A 70 -4.02 15.55 9.91
N LEU A 71 -3.60 14.37 9.48
CA LEU A 71 -3.01 13.33 10.34
C LEU A 71 -1.50 13.43 10.25
N SER A 72 -0.85 13.92 11.31
CA SER A 72 0.60 13.93 11.44
C SER A 72 1.14 12.57 11.91
N GLN A 73 2.39 12.31 11.59
CA GLN A 73 3.07 11.06 12.00
C GLN A 73 3.18 10.93 13.53
N GLU A 74 3.32 12.06 14.25
CA GLU A 74 3.29 12.13 15.72
C GLU A 74 2.04 12.90 16.14
N ALA A 75 1.03 12.17 16.62
CA ALA A 75 -0.19 12.76 17.16
C ALA A 75 0.06 13.22 18.59
N ASP A 76 0.23 14.53 18.79
CA ASP A 76 0.38 15.10 20.13
C ASP A 76 -0.99 15.61 20.62
N PHE A 77 -1.49 15.04 21.74
CA PHE A 77 -2.74 15.44 22.34
C PHE A 77 -2.54 16.27 23.57
N GLN A 78 -3.13 17.46 23.56
CA GLN A 78 -3.39 18.25 24.77
C GLN A 78 -4.87 18.13 25.23
N MET A 79 -5.52 16.98 24.95
CA MET A 79 -6.91 16.76 25.32
C MET A 79 -6.99 15.81 26.51
N SER A 80 -7.78 16.16 27.52
CA SER A 80 -8.15 15.33 28.66
C SER A 80 -9.51 14.69 28.41
N GLY A 81 -9.73 13.48 28.94
CA GLY A 81 -10.99 12.74 28.83
C GLY A 81 -10.79 11.31 28.30
N THR A 82 -11.90 10.68 27.96
CA THR A 82 -11.90 9.33 27.42
C THR A 82 -11.81 9.33 25.88
N LEU A 83 -11.51 8.17 25.30
CA LEU A 83 -11.55 7.97 23.84
C LEU A 83 -12.93 8.34 23.26
N TRP A 84 -14.01 7.97 23.95
CA TRP A 84 -15.36 8.33 23.54
C TRP A 84 -15.60 9.83 23.56
N ASP A 85 -15.26 10.51 24.67
CA ASP A 85 -15.45 11.96 24.82
C ASP A 85 -14.73 12.73 23.70
N MET A 86 -13.53 12.29 23.32
CA MET A 86 -12.78 12.88 22.21
C MET A 86 -13.52 12.77 20.88
N CYS A 87 -14.08 11.60 20.57
CA CYS A 87 -14.84 11.39 19.34
C CYS A 87 -16.19 12.15 19.39
N GLU A 88 -16.84 12.18 20.53
CA GLU A 88 -18.11 12.87 20.75
C GLU A 88 -17.96 14.40 20.64
N SER A 89 -16.80 14.95 21.04
CA SER A 89 -16.49 16.38 20.93
C SER A 89 -16.60 16.93 19.48
N VAL A 90 -16.43 16.08 18.47
CA VAL A 90 -16.61 16.45 17.06
C VAL A 90 -18.05 16.83 16.76
N PHE A 91 -19.02 16.28 17.52
CA PHE A 91 -20.45 16.47 17.36
C PHE A 91 -21.03 17.47 18.39
N ALA A 92 -20.16 18.29 19.01
CA ALA A 92 -20.59 19.25 20.06
C ALA A 92 -21.77 20.13 19.61
N ASP A 93 -21.76 20.63 18.36
CA ASP A 93 -22.87 21.42 17.81
C ASP A 93 -24.17 20.64 17.69
N ILE A 94 -24.09 19.35 17.33
CA ILE A 94 -25.25 18.46 17.23
C ILE A 94 -25.80 18.17 18.63
N ILE A 95 -24.94 17.97 19.62
CA ILE A 95 -25.31 17.76 21.00
C ILE A 95 -26.03 19.00 21.58
N LEU A 96 -25.48 20.19 21.31
CA LEU A 96 -26.12 21.46 21.69
C LEU A 96 -27.51 21.63 21.04
N GLN A 97 -27.66 21.22 19.77
CA GLN A 97 -28.97 21.22 19.09
C GLN A 97 -29.92 20.22 19.74
N GLN A 98 -29.46 19.04 20.12
CA GLN A 98 -30.28 18.04 20.83
C GLN A 98 -30.77 18.58 22.20
N ASP A 99 -29.90 19.24 22.95
CA ASP A 99 -30.26 19.88 24.22
C ASP A 99 -31.30 20.99 24.02
N GLU A 100 -31.17 21.80 22.96
CA GLU A 100 -32.14 22.83 22.64
C GLU A 100 -33.47 22.23 22.21
N MET A 101 -33.48 21.16 21.42
CA MET A 101 -34.68 20.41 21.04
C MET A 101 -35.40 19.91 22.30
N THR A 102 -34.68 19.30 23.24
CA THR A 102 -35.26 18.79 24.52
C THR A 102 -35.87 19.93 25.34
N ARG A 103 -35.24 21.11 25.36
CA ARG A 103 -35.80 22.30 26.02
C ARG A 103 -37.07 22.79 25.36
N LEU A 104 -37.12 22.82 24.03
CA LEU A 104 -38.30 23.23 23.25
C LEU A 104 -39.45 22.20 23.44
N GLU A 105 -39.14 20.89 23.48
CA GLU A 105 -40.16 19.86 23.80
C GLU A 105 -40.85 20.10 25.11
N HIS A 106 -40.11 20.45 26.18
CA HIS A 106 -40.70 20.81 27.46
C HIS A 106 -41.57 22.07 27.41
N GLN A 107 -41.24 23.02 26.51
CA GLN A 107 -42.02 24.27 26.35
C GLN A 107 -43.25 24.08 25.43
N MET A 108 -43.26 23.10 24.54
CA MET A 108 -44.39 22.77 23.64
C MET A 108 -45.67 22.37 24.44
N ALA A 109 -45.54 21.99 25.72
CA ALA A 109 -46.69 21.70 26.60
C ALA A 109 -47.67 22.89 26.67
N ASN A 110 -47.26 24.13 26.35
CA ASN A 110 -48.09 25.32 26.35
C ASN A 110 -48.77 25.64 24.99
N ASN A 111 -48.67 24.76 24.00
CA ASN A 111 -49.27 24.88 22.65
C ASN A 111 -48.95 26.20 21.90
N ASP A 112 -47.73 26.73 22.08
CA ASP A 112 -47.23 27.91 21.38
C ASP A 112 -46.81 27.55 19.94
N ALA A 113 -47.46 28.15 18.93
CA ALA A 113 -47.23 27.85 17.52
C ALA A 113 -45.80 28.18 17.09
N ASP A 114 -45.20 29.26 17.60
CA ASP A 114 -43.83 29.69 17.25
C ASP A 114 -42.79 28.68 17.78
N ILE A 115 -43.04 28.08 18.93
CA ILE A 115 -42.18 27.04 19.54
C ILE A 115 -42.24 25.77 18.71
N ILE A 116 -43.41 25.38 18.22
CA ILE A 116 -43.60 24.19 17.38
C ILE A 116 -42.89 24.36 16.04
N GLU A 117 -43.00 25.53 15.40
CA GLU A 117 -42.30 25.82 14.13
C GLU A 117 -40.78 25.79 14.32
N ARG A 118 -40.26 26.42 15.37
CA ARG A 118 -38.84 26.42 15.72
C ARG A 118 -38.31 25.03 16.00
N TYR A 119 -39.06 24.22 16.74
CA TYR A 119 -38.70 22.80 16.98
C TYR A 119 -38.62 22.02 15.68
N GLY A 120 -39.64 22.15 14.80
CA GLY A 120 -39.65 21.47 13.50
C GLY A 120 -38.46 21.86 12.61
N ALA A 121 -38.10 23.14 12.54
CA ALA A 121 -36.95 23.61 11.83
C ALA A 121 -35.61 23.02 12.38
N LEU A 122 -35.49 23.03 13.72
CA LEU A 122 -34.29 22.49 14.40
C LEU A 122 -34.21 20.98 14.25
N GLN A 123 -35.32 20.24 14.34
CA GLN A 123 -35.37 18.79 14.11
C GLN A 123 -34.96 18.43 12.69
N HIS A 124 -35.41 19.16 11.71
CA HIS A 124 -35.04 18.94 10.30
C HIS A 124 -33.54 19.16 10.07
N GLU A 125 -32.95 20.19 10.69
CA GLU A 125 -31.53 20.45 10.64
C GLU A 125 -30.72 19.37 11.38
N PHE A 126 -31.18 18.95 12.55
CA PHE A 126 -30.58 17.87 13.34
C PHE A 126 -30.58 16.54 12.58
N GLU A 127 -31.70 16.19 11.94
CA GLU A 127 -31.81 14.99 11.11
C GLU A 127 -30.89 15.06 9.88
N ARG A 128 -30.88 16.20 9.19
CA ARG A 128 -30.01 16.44 8.03
C ARG A 128 -28.54 16.30 8.37
N ARG A 129 -28.13 16.70 9.58
CA ARG A 129 -26.73 16.59 10.08
C ARG A 129 -26.42 15.22 10.68
N GLY A 130 -27.33 14.28 10.63
CA GLY A 130 -27.15 12.92 11.13
C GLY A 130 -27.20 12.82 12.66
N GLY A 131 -27.97 13.71 13.33
CA GLY A 131 -28.05 13.77 14.77
C GLY A 131 -28.52 12.48 15.45
N TYR A 132 -29.39 11.68 14.80
CA TYR A 132 -29.80 10.38 15.33
C TYR A 132 -28.78 9.26 15.11
N THR A 133 -27.75 9.46 14.28
CA THR A 133 -26.82 8.40 13.85
C THR A 133 -25.38 8.63 14.32
N TYR A 134 -25.03 9.79 14.90
CA TYR A 134 -23.66 10.14 15.24
C TYR A 134 -23.00 9.12 16.20
N GLN A 135 -23.73 8.63 17.21
CA GLN A 135 -23.19 7.63 18.13
C GLN A 135 -22.90 6.29 17.44
N THR A 136 -23.76 5.89 16.50
CA THR A 136 -23.51 4.70 15.68
C THR A 136 -22.30 4.87 14.80
N ARG A 137 -22.12 6.07 14.20
CA ARG A 137 -20.96 6.42 13.39
C ARG A 137 -19.67 6.41 14.22
N ILE A 138 -19.71 6.92 15.48
CA ILE A 138 -18.55 6.82 16.40
C ILE A 138 -18.17 5.35 16.61
N ARG A 139 -19.17 4.50 16.96
CA ARG A 139 -18.91 3.06 17.18
C ARG A 139 -18.34 2.36 15.94
N GLN A 140 -18.89 2.65 14.76
CA GLN A 140 -18.40 2.08 13.50
C GLN A 140 -16.96 2.46 13.23
N VAL A 141 -16.60 3.74 13.39
CA VAL A 141 -15.23 4.22 13.12
C VAL A 141 -14.25 3.65 14.16
N LEU A 142 -14.61 3.66 15.46
CA LEU A 142 -13.74 3.11 16.50
C LEU A 142 -13.53 1.59 16.33
N SER A 143 -14.62 0.84 16.10
CA SER A 143 -14.52 -0.61 15.85
C SER A 143 -13.74 -0.92 14.59
N GLY A 144 -13.94 -0.15 13.51
CA GLY A 144 -13.20 -0.30 12.25
C GLY A 144 -11.71 -0.05 12.41
N LEU A 145 -11.30 0.82 13.30
CA LEU A 145 -9.90 1.09 13.63
C LEU A 145 -9.33 0.17 14.74
N GLY A 146 -10.06 -0.92 15.08
CA GLY A 146 -9.58 -1.95 15.98
C GLY A 146 -9.63 -1.55 17.45
N PHE A 147 -10.61 -0.71 17.88
CA PHE A 147 -10.89 -0.46 19.27
C PHE A 147 -12.08 -1.30 19.74
N ASP A 148 -11.90 -1.99 20.86
CA ASP A 148 -12.97 -2.73 21.53
C ASP A 148 -13.87 -1.82 22.34
N LYS A 149 -15.08 -2.31 22.68
CA LYS A 149 -16.03 -1.55 23.52
C LYS A 149 -15.46 -1.14 24.88
N ASN A 150 -14.54 -1.94 25.42
CA ASN A 150 -13.88 -1.65 26.69
C ASN A 150 -12.89 -0.48 26.58
N ASP A 151 -12.33 -0.26 25.37
CA ASP A 151 -11.38 0.83 25.11
C ASP A 151 -12.06 2.21 25.11
N TYR A 152 -13.38 2.28 24.86
CA TYR A 152 -14.11 3.55 24.74
C TYR A 152 -14.02 4.41 26.01
N THR A 153 -13.90 3.79 27.16
CA THR A 153 -13.79 4.46 28.48
C THR A 153 -12.34 4.68 28.92
N LEU A 154 -11.36 4.25 28.13
CA LEU A 154 -9.94 4.48 28.46
C LEU A 154 -9.61 5.96 28.39
N SER A 155 -8.85 6.44 29.38
CA SER A 155 -8.29 7.78 29.34
C SER A 155 -7.26 7.91 28.23
N LEU A 156 -7.29 9.03 27.51
CA LEU A 156 -6.33 9.33 26.42
C LEU A 156 -4.87 9.27 26.89
N ASP A 157 -4.60 9.56 28.17
CA ASP A 157 -3.24 9.51 28.75
C ASP A 157 -2.69 8.07 28.84
N HIS A 158 -3.58 7.08 28.94
CA HIS A 158 -3.23 5.66 29.07
C HIS A 158 -3.09 4.95 27.71
N LEU A 159 -3.37 5.63 26.60
CA LEU A 159 -3.24 5.07 25.27
C LEU A 159 -1.75 4.95 24.89
N SER A 160 -1.38 3.82 24.30
CA SER A 160 -0.07 3.68 23.64
C SER A 160 0.07 4.64 22.47
N GLY A 161 1.30 4.90 22.01
CA GLY A 161 1.55 5.78 20.84
C GLY A 161 0.71 5.39 19.62
N GLY A 162 0.69 4.10 19.27
CA GLY A 162 -0.11 3.62 18.15
C GLY A 162 -1.62 3.73 18.37
N GLN A 163 -2.12 3.51 19.60
CA GLN A 163 -3.53 3.74 19.94
C GLN A 163 -3.89 5.24 19.85
N ARG A 164 -2.98 6.14 20.24
CA ARG A 164 -3.18 7.58 20.08
C ARG A 164 -3.33 7.98 18.62
N THR A 165 -2.44 7.50 17.74
CA THR A 165 -2.54 7.78 16.30
C THR A 165 -3.86 7.28 15.72
N ARG A 166 -4.30 6.06 16.08
CA ARG A 166 -5.61 5.50 15.67
C ARG A 166 -6.78 6.33 16.20
N ALA A 167 -6.73 6.76 17.44
CA ALA A 167 -7.75 7.62 18.04
C ALA A 167 -7.86 8.97 17.34
N PHE A 168 -6.72 9.57 16.98
CA PHE A 168 -6.71 10.81 16.22
C PHE A 168 -7.26 10.63 14.80
N LEU A 169 -6.91 9.53 14.13
CA LEU A 169 -7.49 9.17 12.84
C LEU A 169 -9.01 9.01 12.95
N ALA A 170 -9.53 8.34 14.00
CA ALA A 170 -10.96 8.22 14.24
C ALA A 170 -11.63 9.60 14.32
N ARG A 171 -11.11 10.49 15.15
CA ARG A 171 -11.63 11.86 15.28
C ARG A 171 -11.60 12.61 13.96
N LEU A 172 -10.53 12.45 13.20
CA LEU A 172 -10.35 13.11 11.90
C LEU A 172 -11.40 12.63 10.88
N LEU A 173 -11.64 11.32 10.79
CA LEU A 173 -12.66 10.75 9.91
C LEU A 173 -14.08 11.15 10.31
N LEU A 174 -14.33 11.25 11.61
CA LEU A 174 -15.64 11.72 12.14
C LEU A 174 -15.92 13.18 11.83
N SER A 175 -14.89 14.04 11.74
CA SER A 175 -15.03 15.48 11.44
C SER A 175 -15.46 15.79 10.01
N ASP A 176 -15.46 14.81 9.13
CA ASP A 176 -15.91 14.88 7.73
C ASP A 176 -15.32 16.11 6.98
N PRO A 177 -13.98 16.20 6.84
CA PRO A 177 -13.33 17.31 6.18
C PRO A 177 -13.51 17.24 4.67
N ASP A 178 -13.34 18.38 3.96
CA ASP A 178 -13.39 18.42 2.49
C ASP A 178 -12.09 17.91 1.86
N LEU A 179 -10.97 18.04 2.59
CA LEU A 179 -9.64 17.54 2.19
C LEU A 179 -8.94 16.86 3.37
N LEU A 180 -8.57 15.60 3.21
CA LEU A 180 -7.75 14.83 4.14
C LEU A 180 -6.29 14.84 3.70
N LEU A 181 -5.39 15.16 4.63
CA LEU A 181 -3.95 14.98 4.50
C LEU A 181 -3.53 13.86 5.47
N LEU A 182 -3.10 12.73 4.94
CA LEU A 182 -2.76 11.54 5.74
C LEU A 182 -1.27 11.23 5.58
N ASP A 183 -0.51 11.34 6.67
CA ASP A 183 0.91 11.00 6.72
C ASP A 183 1.10 9.64 7.39
N GLU A 184 1.38 8.60 6.60
CA GLU A 184 1.55 7.21 7.00
C GLU A 184 0.36 6.67 7.85
N PRO A 185 -0.89 6.74 7.33
CA PRO A 185 -2.07 6.37 8.11
C PRO A 185 -2.13 4.88 8.45
N THR A 186 -1.41 4.04 7.72
CA THR A 186 -1.36 2.58 7.91
C THR A 186 -0.40 2.15 9.02
N ASN A 187 0.50 3.05 9.45
CA ASN A 187 1.39 2.76 10.57
C ASN A 187 0.57 2.46 11.83
N HIS A 188 0.92 1.39 12.53
CA HIS A 188 0.25 0.92 13.74
C HIS A 188 -1.18 0.35 13.54
N LEU A 189 -1.66 0.23 12.30
CA LEU A 189 -2.87 -0.51 11.97
C LEU A 189 -2.52 -1.98 11.70
N ASP A 190 -3.41 -2.88 12.09
CA ASP A 190 -3.37 -4.26 11.60
C ASP A 190 -4.10 -4.36 10.25
N ILE A 191 -3.99 -5.53 9.62
CA ILE A 191 -4.56 -5.74 8.29
C ILE A 191 -6.06 -5.44 8.26
N ALA A 192 -6.82 -5.85 9.28
CA ALA A 192 -8.27 -5.64 9.34
C ALA A 192 -8.64 -4.15 9.42
N ALA A 193 -7.91 -3.37 10.23
CA ALA A 193 -8.12 -1.92 10.33
C ALA A 193 -7.70 -1.19 9.04
N VAL A 194 -6.65 -1.66 8.35
CA VAL A 194 -6.25 -1.11 7.03
C VAL A 194 -7.35 -1.38 6.00
N GLU A 195 -7.86 -2.62 5.89
CA GLU A 195 -8.95 -2.98 4.98
C GLU A 195 -10.22 -2.17 5.24
N TRP A 196 -10.56 -1.95 6.50
CA TRP A 196 -11.67 -1.09 6.86
C TRP A 196 -11.44 0.36 6.40
N LEU A 197 -10.24 0.91 6.59
CA LEU A 197 -9.88 2.27 6.16
C LEU A 197 -9.92 2.40 4.63
N GLU A 198 -9.47 1.39 3.88
CA GLU A 198 -9.61 1.30 2.42
C GLU A 198 -11.07 1.41 2.00
N GLY A 199 -11.93 0.59 2.61
CA GLY A 199 -13.38 0.62 2.37
C GLY A 199 -14.00 1.97 2.68
N TYR A 200 -13.62 2.59 3.79
CA TYR A 200 -14.10 3.91 4.19
C TYR A 200 -13.69 4.98 3.17
N LEU A 201 -12.40 5.06 2.82
CA LEU A 201 -11.89 6.05 1.86
C LEU A 201 -12.44 5.85 0.45
N SER A 202 -12.71 4.60 0.04
CA SER A 202 -13.28 4.32 -1.28
C SER A 202 -14.69 4.90 -1.47
N GLN A 203 -15.49 4.95 -0.39
CA GLN A 203 -16.85 5.45 -0.38
C GLN A 203 -16.93 6.94 -0.04
N TRP A 204 -15.84 7.53 0.45
CA TRP A 204 -15.82 8.91 0.88
C TRP A 204 -15.72 9.89 -0.30
N GLU A 205 -16.57 10.92 -0.30
CA GLU A 205 -16.71 11.88 -1.41
C GLU A 205 -15.71 13.05 -1.37
N GLY A 206 -14.96 13.22 -0.29
CA GLY A 206 -13.95 14.26 -0.13
C GLY A 206 -12.69 13.97 -0.94
N ALA A 207 -11.74 14.89 -0.89
CA ALA A 207 -10.42 14.71 -1.50
C ALA A 207 -9.40 14.28 -0.45
N ALA A 208 -8.41 13.45 -0.84
CA ALA A 208 -7.34 13.03 0.06
C ALA A 208 -5.97 13.15 -0.60
N ILE A 209 -4.97 13.53 0.20
CA ILE A 209 -3.55 13.30 -0.08
C ILE A 209 -3.06 12.29 0.93
N ILE A 210 -2.45 11.22 0.45
CA ILE A 210 -2.02 10.10 1.25
C ILE A 210 -0.53 9.86 1.02
N VAL A 211 0.27 10.06 2.02
CA VAL A 211 1.65 9.56 2.06
C VAL A 211 1.60 8.19 2.72
N SER A 212 1.99 7.14 2.02
CA SER A 212 2.06 5.79 2.58
C SER A 212 3.16 4.97 1.92
N HIS A 213 3.73 4.07 2.70
CA HIS A 213 4.63 3.02 2.22
C HIS A 213 3.90 1.69 2.00
N ASP A 214 2.62 1.59 2.36
CA ASP A 214 1.77 0.44 2.06
C ASP A 214 1.27 0.52 0.60
N ARG A 215 1.90 -0.26 -0.27
CA ARG A 215 1.61 -0.32 -1.71
C ARG A 215 0.18 -0.82 -1.98
N TYR A 216 -0.29 -1.78 -1.19
CA TYR A 216 -1.63 -2.36 -1.34
C TYR A 216 -2.72 -1.35 -0.94
N PHE A 217 -2.48 -0.64 0.14
CA PHE A 217 -3.36 0.46 0.57
C PHE A 217 -3.46 1.55 -0.50
N LEU A 218 -2.31 1.98 -1.08
CA LEU A 218 -2.30 2.94 -2.17
C LEU A 218 -3.04 2.42 -3.42
N ASP A 219 -2.95 1.13 -3.71
CA ASP A 219 -3.65 0.53 -4.86
C ASP A 219 -5.17 0.55 -4.69
N LYS A 220 -5.69 0.40 -3.47
CA LYS A 220 -7.13 0.43 -3.15
C LYS A 220 -7.67 1.84 -2.90
N ALA A 221 -6.93 2.68 -2.18
CA ALA A 221 -7.40 3.97 -1.71
C ALA A 221 -7.16 5.11 -2.70
N ALA A 222 -6.07 5.08 -3.50
CA ALA A 222 -5.70 6.17 -4.40
C ALA A 222 -6.29 6.00 -5.81
N ASN A 223 -6.64 7.14 -6.44
CA ASN A 223 -7.04 7.22 -7.85
C ASN A 223 -6.06 8.06 -8.70
N GLY A 224 -4.97 8.55 -8.10
CA GLY A 224 -3.83 9.19 -8.73
C GLY A 224 -2.59 9.07 -7.85
N ILE A 225 -1.41 9.04 -8.45
CA ILE A 225 -0.13 8.97 -7.74
C ILE A 225 0.73 10.16 -8.12
N LEU A 226 1.33 10.79 -7.11
CA LEU A 226 2.33 11.83 -7.23
C LEU A 226 3.69 11.25 -6.83
N GLU A 227 4.56 11.02 -7.80
CA GLU A 227 5.93 10.57 -7.54
C GLU A 227 6.80 11.79 -7.25
N MET A 228 7.30 11.87 -6.00
CA MET A 228 8.16 12.95 -5.54
C MET A 228 9.62 12.52 -5.56
N THR A 229 10.44 13.23 -6.33
CA THR A 229 11.87 13.00 -6.48
C THR A 229 12.65 14.29 -6.18
N ALA A 230 13.98 14.21 -6.14
CA ALA A 230 14.83 15.40 -6.04
C ALA A 230 14.66 16.36 -7.24
N ALA A 231 14.23 15.85 -8.39
CA ALA A 231 14.01 16.64 -9.62
C ALA A 231 12.63 17.33 -9.67
N GLY A 232 11.72 17.00 -8.74
CA GLY A 232 10.37 17.55 -8.69
C GLY A 232 9.30 16.50 -8.45
N ILE A 233 8.10 16.77 -8.97
CA ILE A 233 6.93 15.88 -8.82
C ILE A 233 6.40 15.48 -10.20
N GLU A 234 6.11 14.19 -10.36
CA GLU A 234 5.44 13.66 -11.55
C GLU A 234 4.08 13.08 -11.17
N GLU A 235 3.05 13.40 -11.96
CA GLU A 235 1.69 12.92 -11.76
C GLU A 235 1.41 11.71 -12.67
N TYR A 236 0.78 10.69 -12.08
CA TYR A 236 0.33 9.47 -12.74
C TYR A 236 -1.14 9.23 -12.44
N ARG A 237 -1.91 8.83 -13.45
CA ARG A 237 -3.34 8.56 -13.31
C ARG A 237 -3.60 7.11 -12.96
N GLY A 238 -4.60 6.89 -12.11
CA GLY A 238 -4.99 5.56 -11.66
C GLY A 238 -4.36 5.20 -10.33
N ASN A 239 -4.51 3.93 -9.94
CA ASN A 239 -4.00 3.39 -8.68
C ASN A 239 -2.49 3.07 -8.75
N TYR A 240 -1.96 2.47 -7.69
CA TYR A 240 -0.53 2.16 -7.60
C TYR A 240 -0.04 1.18 -8.69
N SER A 241 -0.83 0.16 -9.02
CA SER A 241 -0.51 -0.78 -10.10
C SER A 241 -0.44 -0.11 -11.48
N HIS A 242 -1.34 0.86 -11.75
CA HIS A 242 -1.29 1.65 -12.97
C HIS A 242 -0.08 2.58 -13.00
N TYR A 243 0.29 3.17 -11.85
CA TYR A 243 1.51 3.97 -11.71
C TYR A 243 2.76 3.18 -12.09
N LEU A 244 2.94 1.96 -11.54
CA LEU A 244 4.10 1.13 -11.85
C LEU A 244 4.25 0.89 -13.36
N ARG A 245 3.14 0.58 -14.04
CA ARG A 245 3.13 0.37 -15.49
C ARG A 245 3.49 1.64 -16.26
N GLN A 246 2.82 2.76 -15.93
CA GLN A 246 3.09 4.03 -16.60
C GLN A 246 4.54 4.52 -16.34
N ARG A 247 5.06 4.31 -15.13
CA ARG A 247 6.43 4.63 -14.75
C ARG A 247 7.42 3.83 -15.61
N GLN A 248 7.20 2.53 -15.76
CA GLN A 248 8.02 1.65 -16.59
C GLN A 248 7.99 2.10 -18.07
N GLU A 249 6.80 2.32 -18.63
CA GLU A 249 6.63 2.78 -20.00
C GLU A 249 7.29 4.15 -20.26
N ARG A 250 7.17 5.11 -19.30
CA ARG A 250 7.83 6.42 -19.40
C ARG A 250 9.35 6.27 -19.34
N TRP A 251 9.84 5.38 -18.45
CA TRP A 251 11.27 5.12 -18.32
C TRP A 251 11.84 4.49 -19.58
N GLU A 252 11.21 3.46 -20.14
CA GLU A 252 11.63 2.81 -21.39
C GLU A 252 11.69 3.81 -22.55
N ARG A 253 10.67 4.64 -22.69
CA ARG A 253 10.62 5.69 -23.71
C ARG A 253 11.76 6.72 -23.53
N ARG A 254 12.02 7.16 -22.30
CA ARG A 254 13.13 8.08 -21.99
C ARG A 254 14.47 7.42 -22.31
N PHE A 255 14.61 6.15 -21.99
CA PHE A 255 15.82 5.38 -22.26
C PHE A 255 16.06 5.23 -23.77
N GLU A 256 15.06 4.88 -24.55
CA GLU A 256 15.15 4.80 -26.01
C GLU A 256 15.54 6.15 -26.65
N VAL A 257 14.91 7.24 -26.19
CA VAL A 257 15.26 8.59 -26.66
C VAL A 257 16.71 8.93 -26.32
N PHE A 258 17.12 8.65 -25.07
CA PHE A 258 18.48 8.90 -24.59
C PHE A 258 19.52 8.12 -25.41
N GLU A 259 19.31 6.81 -25.59
CA GLU A 259 20.24 5.98 -26.38
C GLU A 259 20.29 6.45 -27.84
N GLY A 260 19.15 6.77 -28.45
CA GLY A 260 19.08 7.30 -29.80
C GLY A 260 19.84 8.64 -29.99
N GLU A 261 19.70 9.58 -29.05
CA GLU A 261 20.42 10.86 -29.09
C GLU A 261 21.93 10.67 -28.79
N LYS A 262 22.26 9.83 -27.82
CA LYS A 262 23.67 9.49 -27.52
C LYS A 262 24.37 8.87 -28.72
N GLU A 263 23.69 7.96 -29.44
CA GLU A 263 24.23 7.37 -30.67
C GLU A 263 24.52 8.44 -31.75
N LYS A 264 23.63 9.45 -31.90
CA LYS A 264 23.86 10.58 -32.81
C LYS A 264 25.10 11.40 -32.41
N LEU A 265 25.26 11.69 -31.12
CA LEU A 265 26.43 12.40 -30.60
C LEU A 265 27.72 11.59 -30.81
N VAL A 266 27.68 10.27 -30.63
CA VAL A 266 28.84 9.38 -30.94
C VAL A 266 29.17 9.40 -32.40
N LYS A 267 28.19 9.30 -33.32
CA LYS A 267 28.41 9.39 -34.77
C LYS A 267 29.01 10.73 -35.18
N ASP A 268 28.53 11.84 -34.63
CA ASP A 268 29.10 13.17 -34.88
C ASP A 268 30.54 13.26 -34.34
N LEU A 269 30.83 12.68 -33.19
CA LEU A 269 32.19 12.62 -32.64
C LEU A 269 33.15 11.81 -33.51
N GLU A 270 32.73 10.65 -34.00
CA GLU A 270 33.51 9.84 -34.92
C GLU A 270 33.84 10.59 -36.24
N TYR A 271 32.83 11.30 -36.80
CA TYR A 271 33.02 12.17 -37.94
C TYR A 271 34.04 13.26 -37.63
N ILE A 272 34.00 13.90 -36.49
CA ILE A 272 34.91 14.94 -36.02
C ILE A 272 36.33 14.35 -35.92
N LYS A 273 36.51 13.22 -35.24
CA LYS A 273 37.81 12.53 -35.09
C LYS A 273 38.46 12.24 -36.43
N LYS A 274 37.69 11.77 -37.41
CA LYS A 274 38.19 11.42 -38.76
C LYS A 274 38.56 12.64 -39.59
N ASN A 275 37.89 13.78 -39.42
CA ASN A 275 38.02 14.90 -40.36
C ASN A 275 38.70 16.15 -39.77
N ILE A 276 39.00 16.18 -38.46
CA ILE A 276 39.56 17.37 -37.79
C ILE A 276 40.95 17.76 -38.29
N ALA A 277 41.74 16.79 -38.74
CA ALA A 277 43.05 16.99 -39.32
C ALA A 277 43.11 16.87 -40.90
N GLY A 278 41.92 16.65 -41.53
CA GLY A 278 41.79 16.38 -42.97
C GLY A 278 41.29 17.58 -43.79
N GLN A 279 40.85 17.31 -45.02
CA GLN A 279 40.32 18.32 -45.96
C GLN A 279 39.03 19.05 -45.46
N ASN A 280 38.24 18.41 -44.61
CA ASN A 280 36.97 18.93 -44.10
C ASN A 280 37.10 19.59 -42.71
N THR A 281 38.28 20.11 -42.37
CA THR A 281 38.57 20.68 -41.03
C THR A 281 37.61 21.76 -40.58
N LEU A 282 37.16 22.67 -41.48
CA LEU A 282 36.22 23.73 -41.13
C LEU A 282 34.85 23.17 -40.69
N GLN A 283 34.36 22.16 -41.41
CA GLN A 283 33.10 21.50 -41.07
C GLN A 283 33.21 20.69 -39.76
N ALA A 284 34.32 19.98 -39.56
CA ALA A 284 34.61 19.24 -38.34
C ALA A 284 34.69 20.17 -37.12
N LYS A 285 35.35 21.33 -37.23
CA LYS A 285 35.40 22.35 -36.17
C LYS A 285 34.01 22.92 -35.88
N GLY A 286 33.19 23.18 -36.92
CA GLY A 286 31.80 23.62 -36.75
C GLY A 286 30.94 22.60 -36.00
N LYS A 287 31.05 21.30 -36.38
CA LYS A 287 30.37 20.21 -35.66
C LYS A 287 30.88 20.06 -34.22
N LEU A 288 32.17 20.19 -33.97
CA LEU A 288 32.74 20.13 -32.61
C LEU A 288 32.19 21.24 -31.72
N LYS A 289 32.09 22.47 -32.22
CA LYS A 289 31.48 23.59 -31.50
C LYS A 289 30.00 23.33 -31.16
N ARG A 290 29.25 22.76 -32.12
CA ARG A 290 27.85 22.39 -31.89
C ARG A 290 27.73 21.26 -30.86
N LEU A 291 28.54 20.20 -30.98
CA LEU A 291 28.57 19.07 -30.06
C LEU A 291 28.91 19.52 -28.64
N THR A 292 29.96 20.35 -28.46
CA THR A 292 30.32 20.95 -27.16
C THR A 292 29.10 21.64 -26.51
N ARG A 293 28.41 22.48 -27.30
CA ARG A 293 27.25 23.21 -26.80
C ARG A 293 26.09 22.31 -26.37
N VAL A 294 25.83 21.25 -27.16
CA VAL A 294 24.78 20.27 -26.86
C VAL A 294 25.14 19.47 -25.60
N VAL A 295 26.37 18.99 -25.49
CA VAL A 295 26.81 18.21 -24.33
C VAL A 295 26.78 19.05 -23.07
N GLN A 296 27.25 20.30 -23.07
CA GLN A 296 27.19 21.20 -21.94
C GLN A 296 25.72 21.48 -21.50
N ALA A 297 24.83 21.63 -22.47
CA ALA A 297 23.42 21.80 -22.16
C ALA A 297 22.82 20.53 -21.50
N ILE A 298 23.16 19.34 -22.03
CA ILE A 298 22.71 18.07 -21.46
C ILE A 298 23.22 17.90 -20.02
N GLU A 299 24.45 18.26 -19.75
CA GLU A 299 25.05 18.20 -18.40
C GLU A 299 24.38 19.17 -17.40
N GLN A 300 23.87 20.32 -17.88
CA GLN A 300 23.22 21.32 -17.01
C GLN A 300 21.74 21.06 -16.79
N VAL A 301 20.98 20.71 -17.81
CA VAL A 301 19.52 20.61 -17.75
C VAL A 301 18.95 19.24 -18.12
N GLY A 302 19.82 18.27 -18.46
CA GLY A 302 19.42 16.92 -18.85
C GLY A 302 19.09 16.78 -20.35
N MET A 303 19.11 15.52 -20.84
CA MET A 303 18.84 15.18 -22.23
C MET A 303 17.40 15.52 -22.65
N ASP A 304 16.44 15.19 -21.80
CA ASP A 304 14.99 15.40 -22.07
C ASP A 304 14.67 16.88 -22.30
N ALA A 305 15.26 17.77 -21.50
CA ALA A 305 15.05 19.19 -21.66
C ALA A 305 15.65 19.69 -22.97
N VAL A 306 16.84 19.21 -23.35
CA VAL A 306 17.52 19.60 -24.59
C VAL A 306 16.80 19.11 -25.84
N VAL A 307 16.18 17.93 -25.78
CA VAL A 307 15.44 17.34 -26.91
C VAL A 307 14.07 18.00 -27.09
N ASN A 308 13.38 18.30 -26.00
CA ASN A 308 11.98 18.73 -26.03
C ASN A 308 11.79 20.27 -25.99
N SER A 309 12.86 21.04 -25.76
CA SER A 309 12.78 22.51 -25.64
C SER A 309 13.61 23.23 -26.69
N SER A 310 13.18 24.44 -27.05
CA SER A 310 13.98 25.30 -27.92
C SER A 310 15.16 25.91 -27.16
N TRP A 311 16.28 26.16 -27.86
CA TRP A 311 17.48 26.75 -27.25
C TRP A 311 17.24 28.07 -26.50
N SER A 312 16.23 28.85 -26.92
CA SER A 312 15.85 30.09 -26.26
C SER A 312 15.15 29.89 -24.90
N GLN A 313 14.59 28.71 -24.69
CA GLN A 313 13.85 28.34 -23.45
C GLN A 313 14.74 27.64 -22.42
N LEU A 314 15.88 27.06 -22.86
CA LEU A 314 16.73 26.28 -21.97
C LEU A 314 17.47 27.12 -20.93
N GLY A 315 17.68 28.44 -21.16
CA GLY A 315 18.39 29.33 -20.23
C GLY A 315 19.84 28.90 -19.88
N VAL A 316 20.44 28.05 -20.71
CA VAL A 316 21.73 27.42 -20.43
C VAL A 316 22.87 28.35 -20.83
N GLU A 317 23.78 28.62 -19.90
CA GLU A 317 25.05 29.28 -20.21
C GLU A 317 26.06 28.26 -20.79
N THR A 318 26.33 28.38 -22.09
CA THR A 318 27.34 27.55 -22.74
C THR A 318 28.64 28.33 -22.93
N THR A 319 29.77 27.69 -22.65
CA THR A 319 31.09 28.31 -22.86
C THR A 319 31.33 28.58 -24.35
N THR A 320 31.96 29.71 -24.64
CA THR A 320 32.31 30.09 -26.03
C THR A 320 33.46 29.26 -26.61
N SER A 321 34.25 28.61 -25.77
CA SER A 321 35.38 27.78 -26.15
C SER A 321 34.92 26.32 -26.40
N PRO A 322 35.15 25.74 -27.59
CA PRO A 322 34.81 24.35 -27.86
C PRO A 322 35.77 23.41 -27.11
N PHE A 323 35.25 22.25 -26.71
CA PHE A 323 36.05 21.15 -26.16
C PHE A 323 37.17 20.75 -27.15
N SER A 324 38.27 20.22 -26.62
CA SER A 324 39.17 19.41 -27.42
C SER A 324 38.46 18.10 -27.84
N VAL A 325 38.97 17.40 -28.87
CA VAL A 325 38.36 16.15 -29.34
C VAL A 325 38.35 15.09 -28.24
N ASP A 326 39.43 15.02 -27.43
CA ASP A 326 39.55 14.07 -26.32
C ASP A 326 38.63 14.43 -25.13
N GLU A 327 38.40 15.70 -24.87
CA GLU A 327 37.44 16.17 -23.89
C GLU A 327 36.01 15.83 -24.34
N ALA A 328 35.67 16.13 -25.60
CA ALA A 328 34.37 15.78 -26.17
C ALA A 328 34.10 14.28 -26.10
N ASP A 329 35.10 13.41 -26.34
CA ASP A 329 34.97 11.97 -26.21
C ASP A 329 34.68 11.54 -24.77
N ARG A 330 35.42 12.12 -23.81
CA ARG A 330 35.18 11.85 -22.38
C ARG A 330 33.79 12.26 -21.94
N HIS A 331 33.35 13.47 -22.25
CA HIS A 331 32.06 13.99 -21.90
C HIS A 331 30.89 13.22 -22.54
N VAL A 332 30.97 12.90 -23.85
CA VAL A 332 29.95 12.10 -24.54
C VAL A 332 29.83 10.69 -23.94
N ARG A 333 30.95 10.05 -23.60
CA ARG A 333 30.93 8.72 -22.97
C ARG A 333 30.46 8.76 -21.55
N ALA A 334 30.71 9.85 -20.83
CA ALA A 334 30.26 10.07 -19.46
C ALA A 334 28.75 10.41 -19.36
N LEU A 335 28.10 10.74 -20.50
CA LEU A 335 26.65 10.97 -20.49
C LEU A 335 25.94 9.69 -20.06
N HIS A 336 25.18 9.81 -19.00
CA HIS A 336 24.30 8.77 -18.48
C HIS A 336 22.92 9.36 -18.23
N LEU A 337 21.89 8.53 -18.35
CA LEU A 337 20.55 8.91 -17.94
C LEU A 337 20.59 9.09 -16.42
N PRO A 338 20.05 10.19 -15.86
CA PRO A 338 19.88 10.25 -14.41
C PRO A 338 19.16 8.99 -13.95
N ASP A 339 19.73 8.28 -12.97
CA ASP A 339 19.17 7.05 -12.43
C ASP A 339 17.81 7.32 -11.78
N ILE A 340 16.76 7.34 -12.59
CA ILE A 340 15.36 7.29 -12.15
C ILE A 340 14.91 5.82 -12.02
N ARG A 341 15.79 4.90 -12.44
CA ARG A 341 15.53 3.47 -12.31
C ARG A 341 15.59 3.09 -10.83
N PRO A 342 14.58 2.39 -10.30
CA PRO A 342 14.73 1.77 -8.99
C PRO A 342 16.04 0.99 -8.98
N PRO A 343 16.89 1.14 -7.97
CA PRO A 343 18.15 0.42 -7.92
C PRO A 343 17.87 -1.07 -7.98
N GLN A 344 18.25 -1.72 -9.08
CA GLN A 344 18.22 -3.17 -9.18
C GLN A 344 19.38 -3.71 -8.38
N LEU A 345 19.09 -4.32 -7.25
CA LEU A 345 20.09 -4.99 -6.43
C LEU A 345 20.26 -6.43 -6.94
N HIS A 346 21.41 -6.73 -7.49
CA HIS A 346 21.85 -8.11 -7.71
C HIS A 346 22.45 -8.65 -6.40
N LEU A 347 21.58 -8.84 -5.43
CA LEU A 347 21.92 -9.42 -4.12
C LEU A 347 21.33 -10.81 -4.04
N HIS A 348 22.15 -11.77 -3.61
CA HIS A 348 21.72 -13.11 -3.29
C HIS A 348 22.04 -13.37 -1.83
N LEU A 349 21.01 -13.68 -1.04
CA LEU A 349 21.20 -14.27 0.28
C LEU A 349 21.81 -15.66 0.10
N ARG A 350 22.83 -15.98 0.88
CA ARG A 350 23.50 -17.28 0.81
C ARG A 350 22.72 -18.32 1.60
N ALA A 351 22.41 -19.43 0.95
CA ALA A 351 21.84 -20.63 1.58
C ALA A 351 22.61 -21.86 1.08
N GLU A 352 23.95 -21.84 1.26
CA GLU A 352 24.82 -22.91 0.76
C GLU A 352 24.65 -24.21 1.57
N LYS A 353 24.26 -24.09 2.85
CA LYS A 353 24.08 -25.24 3.73
C LYS A 353 22.66 -25.79 3.65
N ARG A 354 22.56 -27.06 3.29
CA ARG A 354 21.27 -27.75 3.21
C ARG A 354 20.73 -28.08 4.59
N SER A 355 19.49 -27.67 4.90
CA SER A 355 18.73 -28.12 6.06
C SER A 355 18.11 -29.51 5.86
N GLY A 356 17.60 -30.13 6.92
CA GLY A 356 16.67 -31.26 6.83
C GLY A 356 15.38 -30.85 6.08
N ASP A 357 14.60 -31.84 5.62
CA ASP A 357 13.35 -31.59 4.89
C ASP A 357 12.25 -30.99 5.81
N MET A 358 12.20 -31.41 7.08
CA MET A 358 11.40 -30.75 8.12
C MET A 358 12.26 -29.68 8.78
N VAL A 359 11.76 -28.44 8.80
CA VAL A 359 12.46 -27.28 9.38
C VAL A 359 11.89 -26.91 10.75
N ILE A 360 10.58 -26.74 10.85
CA ILE A 360 9.87 -26.46 12.11
C ILE A 360 8.65 -27.36 12.18
N ARG A 361 8.38 -27.94 13.34
CA ARG A 361 7.15 -28.65 13.63
C ARG A 361 6.69 -28.34 15.04
N THR A 362 5.40 -28.03 15.21
CA THR A 362 4.80 -27.83 16.52
C THR A 362 3.97 -29.06 16.92
N ARG A 363 3.84 -29.32 18.22
CA ARG A 363 2.95 -30.32 18.79
C ARG A 363 2.23 -29.73 19.97
N ASP A 364 0.90 -29.71 19.92
CA ASP A 364 0.01 -29.23 20.99
C ASP A 364 0.50 -27.90 21.60
N LEU A 365 0.98 -26.98 20.75
CA LEU A 365 1.70 -25.79 21.17
C LEU A 365 0.76 -24.72 21.69
N GLU A 366 0.88 -24.33 22.96
CA GLU A 366 0.24 -23.16 23.56
C GLU A 366 1.27 -22.04 23.71
N VAL A 367 1.02 -20.92 23.03
CA VAL A 367 1.88 -19.73 23.04
C VAL A 367 1.34 -18.70 24.03
N GLY A 368 2.22 -18.12 24.82
CA GLY A 368 1.84 -17.09 25.79
C GLY A 368 2.94 -16.78 26.80
N TRP A 369 2.61 -15.91 27.73
CA TRP A 369 3.44 -15.59 28.90
C TRP A 369 3.09 -16.51 30.07
N PRO A 370 3.91 -16.64 31.10
CA PRO A 370 3.61 -17.51 32.23
C PRO A 370 2.21 -17.32 32.83
N ASP A 371 1.76 -16.06 32.88
CA ASP A 371 0.47 -15.67 33.49
C ASP A 371 -0.67 -15.49 32.48
N LYS A 372 -0.41 -15.50 31.18
CA LYS A 372 -1.40 -15.22 30.13
C LYS A 372 -1.23 -16.11 28.91
N SER A 373 -2.23 -16.96 28.61
CA SER A 373 -2.35 -17.64 27.32
C SER A 373 -2.70 -16.60 26.22
N LEU A 374 -2.07 -16.76 25.05
CA LEU A 374 -2.38 -15.94 23.89
C LEU A 374 -3.19 -16.73 22.87
N PHE A 375 -2.66 -17.86 22.41
CA PHE A 375 -3.37 -18.72 21.46
C PHE A 375 -2.78 -20.15 21.47
N PHE A 376 -3.58 -21.05 20.93
CA PHE A 376 -3.19 -22.44 20.67
C PHE A 376 -2.82 -22.59 19.18
N ALA A 377 -1.65 -23.13 18.91
CA ALA A 377 -1.24 -23.46 17.55
C ALA A 377 -1.43 -24.96 17.32
N PRO A 378 -2.15 -25.36 16.25
CA PRO A 378 -2.29 -26.76 15.88
C PRO A 378 -0.93 -27.33 15.48
N ASP A 379 -0.89 -28.64 15.19
CA ASP A 379 0.31 -29.29 14.65
C ASP A 379 0.66 -28.68 13.28
N ILE A 380 1.60 -27.73 13.28
CA ILE A 380 2.08 -27.02 12.10
C ILE A 380 3.39 -27.64 11.65
N GLU A 381 3.59 -27.77 10.35
CA GLU A 381 4.82 -28.22 9.74
C GLU A 381 5.29 -27.22 8.68
N LEU A 382 6.51 -26.69 8.86
CA LEU A 382 7.21 -25.87 7.88
C LEU A 382 8.34 -26.71 7.27
N ARG A 383 8.30 -26.89 5.96
CA ARG A 383 9.27 -27.68 5.22
C ARG A 383 10.34 -26.83 4.58
N ARG A 384 11.40 -27.45 4.16
CA ARG A 384 12.50 -26.80 3.45
C ARG A 384 11.99 -26.12 2.18
N THR A 385 12.46 -24.91 1.92
CA THR A 385 12.07 -24.02 0.82
C THR A 385 10.64 -23.47 0.87
N ASP A 386 9.86 -23.80 1.93
CA ASP A 386 8.57 -23.16 2.14
C ASP A 386 8.77 -21.74 2.69
N CYS A 387 7.83 -20.87 2.36
CA CYS A 387 7.67 -19.58 3.00
C CYS A 387 6.33 -19.54 3.75
N ALA A 388 6.36 -19.45 5.07
CA ALA A 388 5.17 -19.24 5.89
C ALA A 388 5.08 -17.78 6.28
N ALA A 389 3.94 -17.14 6.01
CA ALA A 389 3.63 -15.79 6.47
C ALA A 389 2.71 -15.83 7.68
N LEU A 390 3.16 -15.29 8.82
CA LEU A 390 2.38 -15.17 10.04
C LEU A 390 1.70 -13.81 10.10
N ILE A 391 0.36 -13.80 10.05
CA ILE A 391 -0.47 -12.61 10.10
C ILE A 391 -1.40 -12.65 11.33
N GLY A 392 -1.98 -11.52 11.68
CA GLY A 392 -2.94 -11.39 12.77
C GLY A 392 -2.90 -9.99 13.40
N PRO A 393 -3.84 -9.67 14.29
CA PRO A 393 -3.93 -8.37 14.93
C PRO A 393 -2.68 -7.99 15.73
N ASN A 394 -2.56 -6.69 16.00
CA ASN A 394 -1.50 -6.20 16.86
C ASN A 394 -1.70 -6.70 18.30
N GLY A 395 -0.62 -7.20 18.92
CA GLY A 395 -0.68 -7.79 20.26
C GLY A 395 -1.21 -9.24 20.31
N ALA A 396 -1.56 -9.87 19.19
CA ALA A 396 -2.02 -11.25 19.16
C ALA A 396 -0.94 -12.30 19.50
N GLY A 397 0.34 -11.91 19.54
CA GLY A 397 1.43 -12.80 19.93
C GLY A 397 2.34 -13.27 18.80
N LYS A 398 2.34 -12.59 17.65
CA LYS A 398 3.21 -12.91 16.50
C LYS A 398 4.69 -13.00 16.87
N SER A 399 5.26 -11.94 17.43
CA SER A 399 6.66 -11.93 17.91
C SER A 399 6.90 -12.89 19.09
N THR A 400 5.85 -13.19 19.90
CA THR A 400 5.93 -14.18 20.96
C THR A 400 6.15 -15.58 20.39
N LEU A 401 5.42 -15.95 19.33
CA LEU A 401 5.64 -17.22 18.61
C LEU A 401 7.06 -17.31 18.06
N LEU A 402 7.58 -16.25 17.41
CA LEU A 402 8.97 -16.24 16.92
C LEU A 402 9.97 -16.44 18.04
N LYS A 403 9.80 -15.77 19.19
CA LYS A 403 10.66 -15.95 20.38
C LYS A 403 10.55 -17.36 20.97
N THR A 404 9.36 -17.97 20.90
CA THR A 404 9.15 -19.37 21.32
C THR A 404 9.87 -20.34 20.38
N ILE A 405 9.80 -20.12 19.05
CA ILE A 405 10.52 -20.92 18.06
C ILE A 405 12.05 -20.78 18.24
N LEU A 406 12.54 -19.58 18.54
CA LEU A 406 13.96 -19.32 18.84
C LEU A 406 14.43 -19.91 20.18
N GLY A 407 13.51 -20.46 21.01
CA GLY A 407 13.82 -20.95 22.34
C GLY A 407 14.13 -19.86 23.37
N GLN A 408 13.87 -18.59 23.05
CA GLN A 408 14.04 -17.46 23.97
C GLN A 408 12.90 -17.36 24.99
N LEU A 409 11.73 -17.90 24.65
CA LEU A 409 10.57 -18.00 25.53
C LEU A 409 10.08 -19.45 25.56
N PRO A 410 9.93 -20.08 26.74
CA PRO A 410 9.39 -21.44 26.81
C PRO A 410 7.90 -21.42 26.44
N PRO A 411 7.40 -22.45 25.71
CA PRO A 411 5.96 -22.60 25.48
C PRO A 411 5.22 -22.88 26.80
N ARG A 412 3.94 -22.54 26.88
CA ARG A 412 3.12 -22.88 28.04
C ARG A 412 2.76 -24.36 28.08
N GLN A 413 2.44 -24.92 26.93
CA GLN A 413 2.21 -26.34 26.70
C GLN A 413 2.78 -26.75 25.34
N GLY A 414 3.00 -28.04 25.16
CA GLY A 414 3.50 -28.59 23.92
C GLY A 414 4.98 -28.36 23.69
N GLU A 415 5.41 -28.58 22.47
CA GLU A 415 6.81 -28.44 22.06
C GLU A 415 6.98 -27.91 20.65
N VAL A 416 8.11 -27.24 20.42
CA VAL A 416 8.60 -26.87 19.10
C VAL A 416 9.79 -27.75 18.74
N LEU A 417 9.63 -28.50 17.66
CA LEU A 417 10.68 -29.41 17.16
C LEU A 417 11.39 -28.71 16.00
N MET A 418 12.67 -28.44 16.18
CA MET A 418 13.54 -27.88 15.16
C MET A 418 14.22 -28.97 14.34
N GLY A 419 14.29 -28.76 13.01
CA GLY A 419 14.95 -29.67 12.09
C GLY A 419 16.47 -29.76 12.30
N ALA A 420 17.12 -30.71 11.62
CA ALA A 420 18.55 -30.88 11.68
C ALA A 420 19.30 -29.85 10.81
N SER A 421 20.52 -29.49 11.22
CA SER A 421 21.46 -28.64 10.47
C SER A 421 20.88 -27.24 10.12
N LEU A 422 20.09 -26.66 11.02
CA LEU A 422 19.55 -25.33 10.85
C LEU A 422 20.58 -24.24 11.19
N HIS A 423 20.71 -23.27 10.31
CA HIS A 423 21.42 -22.02 10.49
C HIS A 423 20.40 -20.90 10.39
N ILE A 424 20.05 -20.33 11.54
CA ILE A 424 18.93 -19.38 11.66
C ILE A 424 19.47 -17.96 11.53
N GLY A 425 18.92 -17.20 10.57
CA GLY A 425 19.05 -15.76 10.51
C GLY A 425 17.80 -15.11 11.10
N TYR A 426 17.95 -14.24 12.08
CA TYR A 426 16.83 -13.53 12.70
C TYR A 426 16.89 -12.03 12.46
N PHE A 427 15.85 -11.52 11.86
CA PHE A 427 15.65 -10.07 11.66
C PHE A 427 14.59 -9.58 12.66
N ALA A 428 15.05 -8.93 13.72
CA ALA A 428 14.19 -8.43 14.80
C ALA A 428 13.55 -7.10 14.44
N GLN A 429 12.31 -6.87 14.90
CA GLN A 429 11.53 -5.67 14.67
C GLN A 429 12.25 -4.37 15.09
N ALA A 430 12.99 -4.38 16.19
CA ALA A 430 13.71 -3.21 16.72
C ALA A 430 15.16 -3.06 16.22
N HIS A 431 15.61 -3.86 15.26
CA HIS A 431 17.01 -3.91 14.81
C HIS A 431 17.99 -4.16 15.97
N GLU A 432 17.59 -4.94 16.97
CA GLU A 432 18.33 -5.25 18.21
C GLU A 432 19.70 -5.89 17.93
N GLY A 433 19.94 -6.40 16.73
CA GLY A 433 21.20 -7.01 16.30
C GLY A 433 22.31 -6.04 15.86
N LEU A 434 22.07 -4.72 15.85
CA LEU A 434 23.04 -3.71 15.45
C LEU A 434 23.63 -3.00 16.67
N ASN A 435 24.97 -2.80 16.67
CA ASN A 435 25.63 -2.04 17.73
C ASN A 435 25.60 -0.53 17.42
N PRO A 436 24.91 0.31 18.22
CA PRO A 436 24.79 1.73 17.98
C PRO A 436 26.12 2.50 17.88
N ALA A 437 27.14 2.01 18.61
CA ALA A 437 28.45 2.66 18.67
C ALA A 437 29.34 2.40 17.45
N ASN A 438 29.05 1.33 16.67
CA ASN A 438 29.84 0.96 15.52
C ASN A 438 29.56 1.88 14.32
N THR A 439 30.56 2.04 13.44
CA THR A 439 30.31 2.55 12.08
C THR A 439 29.70 1.45 11.20
N LEU A 440 29.08 1.83 10.07
CA LEU A 440 28.48 0.87 9.14
C LEU A 440 29.51 -0.16 8.67
N ILE A 441 30.74 0.27 8.37
CA ILE A 441 31.83 -0.63 7.97
C ILE A 441 32.14 -1.62 9.12
N GLN A 442 32.29 -1.12 10.35
CA GLN A 442 32.56 -1.98 11.50
C GLN A 442 31.44 -2.99 11.71
N GLU A 443 30.18 -2.57 11.53
CA GLU A 443 29.04 -3.46 11.71
C GLU A 443 29.01 -4.58 10.65
N ILE A 444 29.34 -4.28 9.39
CA ILE A 444 29.49 -5.29 8.33
C ILE A 444 30.67 -6.23 8.61
N GLN A 445 31.78 -5.70 9.13
CA GLN A 445 32.95 -6.52 9.49
C GLN A 445 32.68 -7.45 10.68
N THR A 446 31.66 -7.21 11.52
CA THR A 446 31.26 -8.19 12.55
C THR A 446 30.70 -9.47 11.95
N ALA A 447 29.98 -9.39 10.83
CA ALA A 447 29.46 -10.55 10.11
C ALA A 447 30.51 -11.17 9.15
N ALA A 448 31.42 -10.35 8.62
CA ALA A 448 32.49 -10.77 7.70
C ALA A 448 33.87 -10.25 8.16
N PRO A 449 34.50 -10.86 9.19
CA PRO A 449 35.73 -10.33 9.79
C PRO A 449 36.91 -10.21 8.83
N ASN A 450 36.95 -10.99 7.75
CA ASN A 450 38.00 -10.98 6.75
C ASN A 450 37.77 -9.98 5.61
N MET A 451 36.65 -9.23 5.62
CA MET A 451 36.34 -8.26 4.59
C MET A 451 37.18 -6.99 4.75
N LEU A 452 37.89 -6.59 3.69
CA LEU A 452 38.66 -5.35 3.70
C LEU A 452 37.71 -4.13 3.72
N THR A 453 38.17 -3.02 4.28
CA THR A 453 37.38 -1.77 4.38
C THR A 453 36.90 -1.27 2.99
N ALA A 454 37.71 -1.42 1.96
CA ALA A 454 37.33 -1.06 0.60
C ALA A 454 36.18 -1.94 0.06
N ASP A 455 36.24 -3.24 0.32
CA ASP A 455 35.22 -4.21 -0.08
C ASP A 455 33.93 -3.99 0.71
N ALA A 456 34.03 -3.73 2.03
CA ALA A 456 32.88 -3.40 2.88
C ALA A 456 32.18 -2.11 2.39
N ARG A 457 32.94 -1.09 1.98
CA ARG A 457 32.38 0.12 1.41
C ARG A 457 31.66 -0.13 0.07
N GLN A 458 32.28 -0.92 -0.82
CA GLN A 458 31.67 -1.31 -2.09
C GLN A 458 30.41 -2.16 -1.86
N TYR A 459 30.44 -3.04 -0.85
CA TYR A 459 29.32 -3.87 -0.45
C TYR A 459 28.16 -3.01 0.06
N LEU A 460 28.44 -2.06 0.98
CA LEU A 460 27.44 -1.11 1.48
C LEU A 460 26.82 -0.26 0.37
N GLY A 461 27.57 0.03 -0.67
CA GLY A 461 27.06 0.72 -1.87
C GLY A 461 25.91 -0.01 -2.55
N LYS A 462 25.89 -1.36 -2.49
CA LYS A 462 24.77 -2.17 -2.99
C LYS A 462 23.50 -1.99 -2.19
N PHE A 463 23.59 -1.56 -0.92
CA PHE A 463 22.45 -1.27 -0.04
C PHE A 463 22.14 0.23 0.05
N LEU A 464 22.55 1.00 -0.99
CA LEU A 464 22.27 2.44 -1.13
C LEU A 464 22.98 3.31 -0.08
N PHE A 465 24.08 2.85 0.51
CA PHE A 465 24.95 3.69 1.31
C PHE A 465 26.06 4.23 0.44
N SER A 466 26.08 5.54 0.19
CA SER A 466 27.00 6.18 -0.73
C SER A 466 28.04 7.05 -0.04
N GLY A 467 29.20 7.20 -0.63
CA GLY A 467 30.23 8.14 -0.22
C GLY A 467 30.66 7.97 1.24
N ASP A 468 30.41 9.00 2.06
CA ASP A 468 30.80 9.06 3.48
C ASP A 468 29.80 8.39 4.42
N ASP A 469 28.65 7.94 3.91
CA ASP A 469 27.66 7.23 4.72
C ASP A 469 28.25 6.00 5.40
N ALA A 470 29.15 5.29 4.73
CA ALA A 470 29.81 4.10 5.24
C ALA A 470 30.58 4.33 6.59
N TYR A 471 30.94 5.59 6.88
CA TYR A 471 31.65 5.98 8.10
C TYR A 471 30.72 6.55 9.18
N LYS A 472 29.42 6.72 8.91
CA LYS A 472 28.45 7.12 9.92
C LYS A 472 28.32 6.04 10.99
N LYS A 473 27.97 6.46 12.20
CA LYS A 473 27.61 5.52 13.26
C LYS A 473 26.17 5.03 13.10
N VAL A 474 25.91 3.82 13.55
CA VAL A 474 24.57 3.20 13.54
C VAL A 474 23.55 4.03 14.31
N GLU A 475 23.96 4.70 15.41
CA GLU A 475 23.07 5.52 16.24
C GLU A 475 22.42 6.71 15.49
N VAL A 476 23.10 7.26 14.46
CA VAL A 476 22.61 8.43 13.71
C VAL A 476 21.76 8.05 12.49
N LEU A 477 21.60 6.76 12.22
CA LEU A 477 20.80 6.27 11.09
C LEU A 477 19.30 6.41 11.36
N SER A 478 18.54 6.73 10.32
CA SER A 478 17.09 6.61 10.31
C SER A 478 16.65 5.14 10.44
N GLY A 479 15.38 4.90 10.80
CA GLY A 479 14.83 3.53 10.89
C GLY A 479 15.03 2.74 9.59
N GLY A 480 14.73 3.33 8.44
CA GLY A 480 14.93 2.68 7.14
C GLY A 480 16.40 2.40 6.80
N GLU A 481 17.33 3.30 7.16
CA GLU A 481 18.77 3.06 6.99
C GLU A 481 19.25 1.92 7.89
N ARG A 482 18.77 1.84 9.13
CA ARG A 482 19.07 0.71 10.04
C ARG A 482 18.55 -0.61 9.47
N GLY A 483 17.33 -0.62 8.91
CA GLY A 483 16.77 -1.80 8.24
C GLY A 483 17.63 -2.28 7.09
N ARG A 484 18.05 -1.37 6.19
CA ARG A 484 18.98 -1.71 5.10
C ARG A 484 20.33 -2.25 5.58
N LEU A 485 20.88 -1.68 6.66
CA LEU A 485 22.13 -2.17 7.27
C LEU A 485 21.96 -3.56 7.87
N ALA A 486 20.85 -3.82 8.58
CA ALA A 486 20.53 -5.13 9.13
C ALA A 486 20.37 -6.19 8.03
N LEU A 487 19.72 -5.85 6.93
CA LEU A 487 19.64 -6.72 5.74
C LEU A 487 21.00 -6.97 5.12
N ALA A 488 21.85 -5.93 5.03
CA ALA A 488 23.21 -6.07 4.52
C ALA A 488 24.03 -7.03 5.39
N LYS A 489 23.90 -6.96 6.70
CA LYS A 489 24.54 -7.85 7.65
C LYS A 489 24.04 -9.30 7.49
N LEU A 490 22.71 -9.48 7.45
CA LEU A 490 22.06 -10.78 7.29
C LEU A 490 22.45 -11.46 5.97
N ALA A 491 22.63 -10.70 4.90
CA ALA A 491 23.03 -11.23 3.59
C ALA A 491 24.48 -11.75 3.52
N LEU A 492 25.31 -11.47 4.54
CA LEU A 492 26.66 -12.04 4.68
C LEU A 492 26.68 -13.33 5.48
N GLU A 493 25.59 -13.62 6.19
CA GLU A 493 25.45 -14.83 6.98
C GLU A 493 24.98 -15.99 6.07
N ASP A 494 25.57 -17.17 6.24
CA ASP A 494 25.16 -18.39 5.52
C ASP A 494 24.03 -19.06 6.30
N THR A 495 22.81 -18.61 6.05
CA THR A 495 21.58 -19.04 6.74
C THR A 495 20.73 -19.92 5.83
N ASN A 496 20.01 -20.89 6.38
CA ASN A 496 19.06 -21.73 5.64
C ASN A 496 17.62 -21.65 6.19
N LEU A 497 17.43 -20.92 7.30
CA LEU A 497 16.14 -20.53 7.85
C LEU A 497 16.19 -19.04 8.21
N LEU A 498 15.32 -18.26 7.61
CA LEU A 498 15.11 -16.84 7.94
C LEU A 498 13.85 -16.68 8.79
N LEU A 499 13.99 -16.03 9.93
CA LEU A 499 12.89 -15.56 10.76
C LEU A 499 12.86 -14.03 10.66
N LEU A 500 11.82 -13.48 10.04
CA LEU A 500 11.70 -12.05 9.76
C LEU A 500 10.52 -11.47 10.54
N ASP A 501 10.77 -10.53 11.45
CA ASP A 501 9.74 -9.85 12.25
C ASP A 501 9.55 -8.42 11.75
N GLU A 502 8.49 -8.20 10.96
CA GLU A 502 8.10 -6.93 10.33
C GLU A 502 9.26 -6.27 9.54
N PRO A 503 9.85 -6.96 8.54
CA PRO A 503 11.06 -6.48 7.88
C PRO A 503 10.82 -5.25 6.99
N THR A 504 9.59 -4.96 6.62
CA THR A 504 9.20 -3.79 5.79
C THR A 504 8.95 -2.53 6.59
N ASN A 505 8.85 -2.62 7.92
CA ASN A 505 8.59 -1.46 8.77
C ASN A 505 9.68 -0.40 8.60
N HIS A 506 9.26 0.84 8.43
CA HIS A 506 10.11 2.02 8.21
C HIS A 506 10.90 2.02 6.89
N LEU A 507 10.76 1.01 6.03
CA LEU A 507 11.37 1.02 4.70
C LEU A 507 10.52 1.85 3.74
N ASP A 508 11.18 2.67 2.92
CA ASP A 508 10.52 3.30 1.78
C ASP A 508 10.25 2.28 0.66
N ILE A 509 9.34 2.61 -0.22
CA ILE A 509 8.92 1.70 -1.31
C ILE A 509 10.09 1.15 -2.10
N PRO A 510 11.11 1.96 -2.53
CA PRO A 510 12.28 1.40 -3.20
C PRO A 510 13.04 0.37 -2.36
N SER A 511 13.15 0.58 -1.06
CA SER A 511 13.80 -0.39 -0.16
C SER A 511 12.98 -1.67 0.05
N GLN A 512 11.65 -1.56 0.04
CA GLN A 512 10.75 -2.71 0.09
C GLN A 512 10.84 -3.55 -1.19
N GLU A 513 10.87 -2.91 -2.37
CA GLU A 513 11.05 -3.59 -3.67
C GLU A 513 12.38 -4.37 -3.72
N ILE A 514 13.44 -3.79 -3.15
CA ILE A 514 14.74 -4.45 -3.02
C ILE A 514 14.66 -5.67 -2.10
N LEU A 515 14.04 -5.51 -0.93
CA LEU A 515 13.86 -6.59 0.04
C LEU A 515 13.10 -7.76 -0.59
N GLU A 516 12.00 -7.48 -1.28
CA GLU A 516 11.18 -8.46 -1.98
C GLU A 516 12.01 -9.27 -2.99
N GLN A 517 12.75 -8.60 -3.89
CA GLN A 517 13.62 -9.25 -4.87
C GLN A 517 14.69 -10.15 -4.22
N VAL A 518 15.27 -9.69 -3.11
CA VAL A 518 16.29 -10.45 -2.37
C VAL A 518 15.68 -11.70 -1.73
N LEU A 519 14.48 -11.59 -1.16
CA LEU A 519 13.80 -12.71 -0.52
C LEU A 519 13.21 -13.69 -1.53
N GLU A 520 12.72 -13.24 -2.68
CA GLU A 520 12.29 -14.11 -3.80
C GLU A 520 13.44 -14.98 -4.34
N ALA A 521 14.64 -14.40 -4.41
CA ALA A 521 15.83 -15.11 -4.87
C ALA A 521 16.43 -16.06 -3.81
N TYR A 522 15.93 -16.02 -2.57
CA TYR A 522 16.47 -16.84 -1.47
C TYR A 522 16.04 -18.30 -1.57
N ALA A 523 17.01 -19.21 -1.61
CA ALA A 523 16.78 -20.65 -1.76
C ALA A 523 16.53 -21.41 -0.44
N GLY A 524 16.45 -20.71 0.71
CA GLY A 524 16.20 -21.28 2.03
C GLY A 524 14.71 -21.29 2.41
N THR A 525 14.45 -21.49 3.68
CA THR A 525 13.10 -21.48 4.28
C THR A 525 12.88 -20.14 4.98
N ILE A 526 11.67 -19.59 4.87
CA ILE A 526 11.31 -18.30 5.44
C ILE A 526 10.11 -18.46 6.38
N LEU A 527 10.21 -17.88 7.57
CA LEU A 527 9.05 -17.58 8.42
C LEU A 527 8.98 -16.07 8.58
N LEU A 528 7.97 -15.47 7.93
CA LEU A 528 7.78 -14.04 7.80
C LEU A 528 6.62 -13.59 8.69
N VAL A 529 6.86 -12.65 9.60
CA VAL A 529 5.79 -11.86 10.23
C VAL A 529 5.72 -10.54 9.47
N SER A 530 4.60 -10.24 8.83
CA SER A 530 4.45 -8.98 8.10
C SER A 530 2.99 -8.54 7.98
N HIS A 531 2.81 -7.23 7.97
CA HIS A 531 1.57 -6.56 7.59
C HIS A 531 1.60 -6.09 6.12
N ASP A 532 2.74 -6.21 5.43
CA ASP A 532 2.89 -5.90 4.01
C ASP A 532 2.29 -7.04 3.16
N ARG A 533 1.07 -6.81 2.70
CA ARG A 533 0.32 -7.79 1.90
C ARG A 533 0.97 -8.09 0.55
N TYR A 534 1.70 -7.14 -0.04
CA TYR A 534 2.47 -7.37 -1.27
C TYR A 534 3.60 -8.37 -1.02
N LEU A 535 4.39 -8.17 0.03
CA LEU A 535 5.47 -9.06 0.38
C LEU A 535 4.96 -10.46 0.74
N VAL A 536 3.86 -10.52 1.51
CA VAL A 536 3.22 -11.81 1.86
C VAL A 536 2.72 -12.52 0.61
N ASP A 537 2.07 -11.81 -0.32
CA ASP A 537 1.51 -12.42 -1.54
C ASP A 537 2.59 -12.90 -2.50
N ALA A 538 3.71 -12.17 -2.59
CA ALA A 538 4.86 -12.52 -3.45
C ALA A 538 5.61 -13.78 -2.94
N LEU A 539 5.73 -13.94 -1.61
CA LEU A 539 6.61 -14.95 -1.04
C LEU A 539 5.90 -16.16 -0.45
N ALA A 540 4.69 -15.97 0.13
CA ALA A 540 4.07 -16.99 0.97
C ALA A 540 3.58 -18.19 0.17
N THR A 541 4.02 -19.38 0.55
CA THR A 541 3.46 -20.67 0.12
C THR A 541 2.35 -21.14 1.07
N GLN A 542 2.33 -20.60 2.29
CA GLN A 542 1.29 -20.82 3.28
C GLN A 542 1.16 -19.60 4.20
N VAL A 543 -0.08 -19.32 4.63
CA VAL A 543 -0.41 -18.22 5.53
C VAL A 543 -0.86 -18.80 6.87
N TRP A 544 -0.22 -18.36 7.95
CA TRP A 544 -0.57 -18.69 9.32
C TRP A 544 -1.28 -17.48 9.93
N GLU A 545 -2.53 -17.64 10.31
CA GLU A 545 -3.29 -16.55 10.86
C GLU A 545 -3.69 -16.79 12.30
N ILE A 546 -3.36 -15.83 13.17
CA ILE A 546 -3.79 -15.84 14.56
C ILE A 546 -5.20 -15.22 14.63
N GLN A 547 -6.15 -16.00 15.11
CA GLN A 547 -7.56 -15.62 15.33
C GLN A 547 -7.78 -15.38 16.84
N PRO A 548 -7.77 -14.13 17.30
CA PRO A 548 -7.91 -13.83 18.74
C PRO A 548 -9.22 -14.28 19.35
N ASP A 549 -10.31 -14.16 18.58
CA ASP A 549 -11.66 -14.52 19.04
C ASP A 549 -11.79 -16.00 19.38
N GLU A 550 -11.10 -16.86 18.64
CA GLU A 550 -11.04 -18.30 18.85
C GLU A 550 -9.82 -18.72 19.67
N SER A 551 -8.90 -17.77 19.95
CA SER A 551 -7.60 -18.04 20.59
C SER A 551 -6.83 -19.18 19.92
N THR A 552 -6.91 -19.26 18.58
CA THR A 552 -6.28 -20.31 17.75
C THR A 552 -5.48 -19.71 16.61
N LEU A 553 -4.59 -20.54 16.04
CA LEU A 553 -3.87 -20.24 14.83
C LEU A 553 -4.40 -21.15 13.70
N SER A 554 -4.86 -20.56 12.61
CA SER A 554 -5.28 -21.26 11.40
C SER A 554 -4.17 -21.27 10.35
N VAL A 555 -4.10 -22.33 9.54
CA VAL A 555 -3.12 -22.47 8.45
C VAL A 555 -3.85 -22.59 7.12
N PHE A 556 -3.58 -21.65 6.22
CA PHE A 556 -4.04 -21.68 4.84
C PHE A 556 -2.86 -22.01 3.91
N LYS A 557 -3.03 -22.98 3.01
CA LYS A 557 -2.01 -23.30 1.99
C LYS A 557 -2.31 -22.52 0.72
N GLY A 558 -1.46 -21.56 0.42
CA GLY A 558 -1.60 -20.65 -0.70
C GLY A 558 -1.13 -19.25 -0.36
N SER A 559 -1.33 -18.29 -1.29
CA SER A 559 -1.00 -16.89 -1.11
C SER A 559 -2.07 -16.14 -0.31
N TYR A 560 -1.75 -14.90 0.08
CA TYR A 560 -2.69 -14.02 0.78
C TYR A 560 -3.93 -13.71 -0.07
N SER A 561 -3.74 -13.41 -1.34
CA SER A 561 -4.83 -13.13 -2.27
C SER A 561 -5.81 -14.31 -2.38
N GLN A 562 -5.30 -15.54 -2.48
CA GLN A 562 -6.11 -16.75 -2.51
C GLN A 562 -6.91 -16.96 -1.21
N MET A 563 -6.28 -16.69 -0.06
CA MET A 563 -6.96 -16.76 1.23
C MET A 563 -8.09 -15.74 1.33
N HIS A 564 -7.85 -14.51 0.85
CA HIS A 564 -8.84 -13.43 0.88
C HIS A 564 -10.03 -13.72 -0.04
N GLU A 565 -9.80 -14.18 -1.27
CA GLU A 565 -10.84 -14.62 -2.21
C GLU A 565 -11.70 -15.75 -1.63
N GLU A 566 -11.08 -16.73 -1.00
CA GLU A 566 -11.81 -17.85 -0.37
C GLU A 566 -12.69 -17.35 0.79
N ARG A 567 -12.21 -16.38 1.58
CA ARG A 567 -13.00 -15.74 2.65
C ARG A 567 -14.18 -14.97 2.09
N GLU A 568 -13.97 -14.15 1.07
CA GLU A 568 -15.05 -13.40 0.42
C GLU A 568 -16.12 -14.36 -0.14
N ARG A 569 -15.69 -15.45 -0.75
CA ARG A 569 -16.57 -16.50 -1.26
C ARG A 569 -17.41 -17.12 -0.14
N LEU A 570 -16.78 -17.51 0.97
CA LEU A 570 -17.45 -18.10 2.13
C LEU A 570 -18.40 -17.11 2.81
N ALA A 571 -17.98 -15.85 2.97
CA ALA A 571 -18.83 -14.79 3.52
C ALA A 571 -20.05 -14.51 2.63
N GLY A 572 -19.87 -14.50 1.31
CA GLY A 572 -20.97 -14.37 0.36
C GLY A 572 -21.98 -15.52 0.46
N LEU A 573 -21.50 -16.76 0.59
CA LEU A 573 -22.36 -17.94 0.82
C LEU A 573 -23.09 -17.88 2.17
N ALA A 574 -22.42 -17.43 3.22
CA ALA A 574 -23.03 -17.26 4.55
C ALA A 574 -24.13 -16.19 4.54
N ALA A 575 -23.88 -15.03 3.89
CA ALA A 575 -24.88 -13.97 3.75
C ALA A 575 -26.09 -14.40 2.92
N GLN A 576 -25.89 -15.21 1.87
CA GLN A 576 -27.01 -15.81 1.11
C GLN A 576 -27.83 -16.77 1.98
N ASN A 577 -27.18 -17.63 2.75
CA ASN A 577 -27.84 -18.57 3.64
C ASN A 577 -28.62 -17.85 4.75
N GLU A 578 -28.07 -16.77 5.33
CA GLU A 578 -28.80 -15.94 6.32
C GLU A 578 -30.00 -15.24 5.70
N THR A 579 -29.89 -14.78 4.46
CA THR A 579 -31.01 -14.14 3.75
C THR A 579 -32.13 -15.14 3.50
N ILE A 580 -31.77 -16.36 3.12
CA ILE A 580 -32.73 -17.48 2.95
C ILE A 580 -33.35 -17.86 4.29
N ALA A 581 -32.57 -17.93 5.37
CA ALA A 581 -33.05 -18.25 6.70
C ALA A 581 -34.01 -17.16 7.26
N ARG A 582 -33.67 -15.87 7.08
CA ARG A 582 -34.54 -14.73 7.47
C ARG A 582 -35.84 -14.68 6.66
N GLN A 583 -35.82 -15.08 5.40
CA GLN A 583 -37.04 -15.20 4.58
C GLN A 583 -37.91 -16.39 5.02
N ALA A 584 -37.31 -17.44 5.61
CA ALA A 584 -38.03 -18.57 6.18
C ALA A 584 -38.62 -18.30 7.57
N GLU A 585 -38.04 -17.39 8.37
CA GLU A 585 -38.46 -17.03 9.73
C GLU A 585 -39.47 -15.90 9.81
N THR A 586 -39.80 -15.19 8.72
CA THR A 586 -40.88 -14.19 8.80
C THR A 586 -42.24 -14.89 9.02
N PRO A 587 -42.91 -14.71 10.17
CA PRO A 587 -44.20 -15.31 10.39
C PRO A 587 -45.18 -14.71 9.39
N ARG A 588 -45.69 -15.53 8.47
CA ARG A 588 -46.81 -15.16 7.61
C ARG A 588 -47.96 -14.65 8.47
N LYS A 589 -48.20 -13.33 8.46
CA LYS A 589 -49.46 -12.78 8.89
C LYS A 589 -50.59 -13.46 8.09
N PRO A 590 -51.67 -13.94 8.69
CA PRO A 590 -52.77 -14.53 7.94
C PRO A 590 -53.35 -13.44 7.03
N ALA A 591 -53.16 -13.60 5.74
CA ALA A 591 -53.82 -12.80 4.71
C ALA A 591 -55.30 -13.19 4.67
N SER A 592 -56.13 -12.19 4.86
CA SER A 592 -57.57 -12.26 4.62
C SER A 592 -57.83 -12.70 3.19
N SER A 593 -58.62 -13.74 3.08
CA SER A 593 -59.45 -14.25 1.99
C SER A 593 -59.39 -13.54 0.63
N GLY A 594 -58.96 -14.23 -0.38
CA GLY A 594 -59.21 -13.85 -1.78
C GLY A 594 -58.47 -14.67 -2.84
N ARG A 595 -59.10 -15.75 -3.23
CA ARG A 595 -58.87 -16.64 -4.40
C ARG A 595 -58.09 -17.90 -4.15
N ASP A 596 -58.84 -19.00 -4.09
CA ASP A 596 -58.42 -20.39 -4.19
C ASP A 596 -57.69 -20.65 -5.50
N SER A 597 -56.37 -20.74 -5.48
CA SER A 597 -55.61 -21.49 -6.47
C SER A 597 -55.61 -22.97 -6.03
N SER A 598 -56.11 -23.87 -6.88
CA SER A 598 -56.23 -25.25 -6.51
C SER A 598 -54.84 -25.89 -6.27
N PRO A 599 -54.70 -26.86 -5.32
CA PRO A 599 -53.43 -27.54 -5.02
C PRO A 599 -52.76 -28.19 -6.24
N LYS A 600 -53.52 -28.31 -7.34
CA LYS A 600 -53.10 -28.87 -8.62
C LYS A 600 -52.33 -27.84 -9.49
N GLU A 601 -52.64 -26.54 -9.37
CA GLU A 601 -51.96 -25.47 -10.10
C GLU A 601 -50.62 -25.11 -9.43
N GLU A 602 -50.57 -25.15 -8.13
CA GLU A 602 -49.33 -24.90 -7.37
C GLU A 602 -48.29 -26.00 -7.58
N ARG A 603 -48.71 -27.28 -7.64
CA ARG A 603 -47.83 -28.40 -8.03
C ARG A 603 -47.36 -28.29 -9.48
N ARG A 604 -48.19 -27.79 -10.40
CA ARG A 604 -47.79 -27.55 -11.80
C ARG A 604 -46.79 -26.42 -11.91
N ARG A 605 -46.96 -25.31 -11.12
CA ARG A 605 -46.02 -24.19 -11.10
C ARG A 605 -44.65 -24.64 -10.54
N GLN A 606 -44.66 -25.42 -9.45
CA GLN A 606 -43.41 -25.97 -8.88
C GLN A 606 -42.69 -26.94 -9.83
N ALA A 607 -43.45 -27.84 -10.51
CA ALA A 607 -42.84 -28.75 -11.49
C ALA A 607 -42.25 -28.03 -12.70
N HIS A 608 -42.87 -26.91 -13.14
CA HIS A 608 -42.38 -26.14 -14.26
C HIS A 608 -41.15 -25.26 -13.84
N LEU A 609 -41.09 -24.75 -12.60
CA LEU A 609 -39.91 -24.10 -12.07
C LEU A 609 -38.71 -25.06 -11.99
N GLN A 610 -38.94 -26.28 -11.51
CA GLN A 610 -37.90 -27.30 -11.43
C GLN A 610 -37.38 -27.72 -12.82
N GLU A 611 -38.27 -27.76 -13.83
CA GLU A 611 -37.87 -28.03 -15.22
C GLU A 611 -37.05 -26.88 -15.83
N LEU A 612 -37.39 -25.64 -15.52
CA LEU A 612 -36.63 -24.45 -15.93
C LEU A 612 -35.24 -24.43 -15.30
N GLU A 613 -35.13 -24.70 -13.99
CA GLU A 613 -33.86 -24.80 -13.27
C GLU A 613 -32.93 -25.89 -13.83
N ASN A 614 -33.49 -27.07 -14.15
CA ASN A 614 -32.75 -28.15 -14.78
C ASN A 614 -32.26 -27.77 -16.19
N ASN A 615 -33.08 -27.04 -16.97
CA ASN A 615 -32.70 -26.54 -18.27
C ASN A 615 -31.60 -25.46 -18.20
N ILE A 616 -31.69 -24.53 -17.25
CA ILE A 616 -30.65 -23.52 -16.98
C ILE A 616 -29.33 -24.20 -16.65
N ALA A 617 -29.31 -25.13 -15.70
CA ALA A 617 -28.11 -25.87 -15.31
C ALA A 617 -27.47 -26.64 -16.47
N SER A 618 -28.33 -27.22 -17.38
CA SER A 618 -27.83 -27.93 -18.56
C SER A 618 -27.18 -26.97 -19.60
N LEU A 619 -27.72 -25.76 -19.75
CA LEU A 619 -27.17 -24.73 -20.66
C LEU A 619 -25.89 -24.14 -20.12
N GLU A 620 -25.79 -23.90 -18.81
CA GLU A 620 -24.55 -23.47 -18.14
C GLU A 620 -23.44 -24.52 -18.28
N ALA A 621 -23.76 -25.81 -18.11
CA ALA A 621 -22.78 -26.86 -18.30
C ALA A 621 -22.26 -26.91 -19.76
N LYS A 622 -23.15 -26.71 -20.76
CA LYS A 622 -22.74 -26.60 -22.17
C LYS A 622 -21.87 -25.40 -22.46
N LEU A 623 -22.18 -24.23 -21.88
CA LEU A 623 -21.35 -23.05 -22.01
C LEU A 623 -19.95 -23.28 -21.43
N ALA A 624 -19.86 -23.91 -20.26
CA ALA A 624 -18.58 -24.26 -19.64
C ALA A 624 -17.78 -25.24 -20.54
N GLU A 625 -18.44 -26.23 -21.16
CA GLU A 625 -17.78 -27.17 -22.09
C GLU A 625 -17.25 -26.46 -23.35
N ILE A 626 -18.03 -25.53 -23.93
CA ILE A 626 -17.62 -24.78 -25.12
C ILE A 626 -16.47 -23.82 -24.76
N SER A 627 -16.50 -23.16 -23.59
CA SER A 627 -15.42 -22.32 -23.09
C SER A 627 -14.12 -23.10 -22.94
N LEU A 628 -14.18 -24.29 -22.35
CA LEU A 628 -13.04 -25.19 -22.18
C LEU A 628 -12.43 -25.65 -23.51
N LYS A 629 -13.28 -25.82 -24.51
CA LYS A 629 -12.84 -26.17 -25.91
C LYS A 629 -12.18 -24.94 -26.58
N LEU A 630 -12.66 -23.73 -26.33
CA LEU A 630 -12.10 -22.50 -26.87
C LEU A 630 -10.75 -22.12 -26.23
N GLU A 631 -10.50 -22.49 -24.97
CA GLU A 631 -9.23 -22.27 -24.27
C GLU A 631 -8.11 -23.23 -24.76
N ASN A 632 -8.45 -24.29 -25.48
CA ASN A 632 -7.48 -25.28 -25.96
C ASN A 632 -6.64 -24.70 -27.13
N ARG A 633 -5.33 -24.48 -26.91
CA ARG A 633 -4.41 -23.85 -27.87
C ARG A 633 -4.22 -24.58 -29.24
N PHE A 634 -4.86 -25.72 -29.47
CA PHE A 634 -4.70 -26.54 -30.65
C PHE A 634 -5.95 -26.60 -31.54
N VAL A 635 -6.90 -25.68 -31.41
CA VAL A 635 -8.13 -25.64 -32.21
C VAL A 635 -7.87 -24.88 -33.51
N GLU A 636 -8.28 -25.48 -34.66
CA GLU A 636 -8.18 -24.83 -35.97
C GLU A 636 -9.05 -23.56 -36.07
N PRO A 637 -8.59 -22.47 -36.78
CA PRO A 637 -9.34 -21.23 -36.89
C PRO A 637 -10.78 -21.35 -37.37
N SER A 638 -11.08 -22.37 -38.18
CA SER A 638 -12.42 -22.68 -38.68
C SER A 638 -13.34 -23.25 -37.61
N GLU A 639 -12.81 -23.99 -36.65
CA GLU A 639 -13.52 -24.54 -35.49
C GLU A 639 -13.77 -23.46 -34.41
N VAL A 640 -12.85 -22.53 -34.21
CA VAL A 640 -13.02 -21.41 -33.27
C VAL A 640 -14.24 -20.56 -33.67
N VAL A 641 -14.42 -20.29 -34.96
CA VAL A 641 -15.60 -19.54 -35.46
C VAL A 641 -16.90 -20.32 -35.24
N LYS A 642 -16.89 -21.63 -35.42
CA LYS A 642 -18.09 -22.48 -35.16
C LYS A 642 -18.45 -22.54 -33.69
N LEU A 643 -17.45 -22.78 -32.82
CA LEU A 643 -17.62 -22.78 -31.36
C LEU A 643 -18.05 -21.41 -30.84
N GLY A 644 -17.53 -20.31 -31.38
CA GLY A 644 -17.95 -18.95 -31.03
C GLY A 644 -19.42 -18.67 -31.38
N ASN A 645 -19.86 -19.13 -32.54
CA ASN A 645 -21.30 -19.02 -32.94
C ASN A 645 -22.20 -19.90 -32.06
N GLU A 646 -21.75 -21.11 -31.71
CA GLU A 646 -22.46 -22.01 -30.81
C GLU A 646 -22.56 -21.43 -29.40
N TYR A 647 -21.50 -20.85 -28.89
CA TYR A 647 -21.48 -20.13 -27.62
C TYR A 647 -22.53 -19.01 -27.56
N GLN A 648 -22.60 -18.17 -28.61
CA GLN A 648 -23.58 -17.08 -28.70
C GLN A 648 -25.03 -17.58 -28.76
N LEU A 649 -25.27 -18.72 -29.40
CA LEU A 649 -26.60 -19.32 -29.46
C LEU A 649 -27.03 -19.87 -28.11
N VAL A 650 -26.17 -20.62 -27.43
CA VAL A 650 -26.43 -21.17 -26.11
C VAL A 650 -26.60 -20.08 -25.06
N GLN A 651 -25.80 -18.99 -25.16
CA GLN A 651 -25.92 -17.82 -24.27
C GLN A 651 -27.29 -17.15 -24.43
N LYS A 652 -27.78 -16.94 -25.66
CA LYS A 652 -29.12 -16.38 -25.91
C LYS A 652 -30.25 -17.25 -25.40
N GLU A 653 -30.10 -18.59 -25.50
CA GLU A 653 -31.09 -19.53 -24.93
C GLU A 653 -31.08 -19.48 -23.40
N LEU A 654 -29.90 -19.38 -22.78
CA LEU A 654 -29.76 -19.20 -21.33
C LEU A 654 -30.42 -17.91 -20.84
N ASP A 655 -30.14 -16.79 -21.48
CA ASP A 655 -30.73 -15.49 -21.14
C ASP A 655 -32.26 -15.50 -21.24
N LYS A 656 -32.79 -16.19 -22.24
CA LYS A 656 -34.24 -16.36 -22.40
C LYS A 656 -34.85 -17.21 -21.30
N LYS A 657 -34.17 -18.31 -20.88
CA LYS A 657 -34.66 -19.19 -19.82
C LYS A 657 -34.55 -18.54 -18.45
N LEU A 658 -33.53 -17.71 -18.20
CA LEU A 658 -33.40 -16.88 -17.01
C LEU A 658 -34.54 -15.86 -16.91
N ALA A 659 -34.86 -15.16 -18.00
CA ALA A 659 -35.99 -14.23 -18.03
C ALA A 659 -37.36 -14.93 -17.82
N GLU A 660 -37.56 -16.15 -18.37
CA GLU A 660 -38.75 -16.97 -18.08
C GLU A 660 -38.82 -17.36 -16.60
N TRP A 661 -37.70 -17.75 -16.01
CA TRP A 661 -37.60 -18.13 -14.59
C TRP A 661 -37.85 -16.90 -13.66
N GLU A 662 -37.26 -15.74 -13.93
CA GLU A 662 -37.52 -14.50 -13.19
C GLU A 662 -38.98 -14.07 -13.24
N SER A 663 -39.61 -14.17 -14.43
CA SER A 663 -41.03 -13.79 -14.59
C SER A 663 -42.02 -14.72 -13.83
N MET A 664 -41.59 -15.92 -13.46
CA MET A 664 -42.38 -16.86 -12.68
C MET A 664 -42.16 -16.77 -11.18
N GLN A 665 -41.10 -16.09 -10.71
CA GLN A 665 -40.85 -15.83 -9.32
C GLN A 665 -41.56 -14.56 -8.78
N ILE A 666 -41.93 -13.66 -9.68
CA ILE A 666 -42.74 -12.48 -9.39
C ILE A 666 -44.24 -12.89 -9.38
#